data_68b270a55f55d35981f9db3736cd2ae6
#
_entry.id   68b270a55f55d35981f9db3736cd2ae6
#
_cell.length_a   1.000
_cell.length_b   1.000
_cell.length_c   1.000
_cell.angle_alpha   90.00
_cell.angle_beta   90.00
_cell.angle_gamma   90.00
#
_symmetry.space_group_name_H-M   'P 1'
#
loop_
_entity.id
_entity.type
_entity.pdbx_description
1 polymer ?
#
loop_
_entity_poly.entity_id
_entity_poly.type
_entity_poly.pdbx_seq_one_letter_code
_entity_poly.pdbx_strand_id
1 'polypeptide(L)'
;MANRLRREAPGIISGRRCKGEAVALEVGAGADADADADDGDWLAQAICDIAAHYGKPQSAVSLTAGLPLVSGRLPLEHAERAAGRASLALSIDRLDILSLGDHDLPAITLSQQGQVEIVWRMQRADDGKPATITMGLPGRHDVAVDLAAAEFAAAPPQQVMRLRPMSGLDERGESAIAQSAKGWFLPAFRESRHIYAQAVAATIAVNLLALAVPLFSMNVYDRVLPNAAETTLWALAIGVMIAISCDFLIRTLRAIFVDTASRRADVRLAGLIYSRLLGARLTGKAVSTGVRANTMREFETLRDFLNSATLTAFGDLPFMVLFLAVIWVVSGPLLFVVAASMPIILGVGWLTQRRLRRLIEASFKEAAQKNAVIVETLVGMEAIKAAGAESWAAANWEKSVAESLRTGFEIRHTSNLGQHVIHAVQTSVQVLVVVFGFYMVAAGDLTMGALIATTILSGRALAPLAQAAGLLGRLNQARIAYTSLSEIVASPQERRDGAGYLSKVDIEGAITFENVSFAYDQAAQPALHEFSLAIAPGEHVAFIGGIGSGKTTALKLIHNFYQPGSGRVLLDGTSVSQIEPALLRGNVGLHLQDSELFHGTIRENIAIADPGASDQAIIEAARISGALDWVAKLSMGFDTPIGERGAGLSGGQRQSVSLARTLLRRPRVLLLDEPTSDMDGRSERSVIARLQAASEGRTLVLVTHRPALLELVDRIIILEGGRIIEDGRKDKVLEQMRALSARQAQAATASQEDRKPNPPAQDLPPAAKRSAAERKVAGAARHER
;
A
#
# COMPACT_ATOMS: atom_id res chain seq x y z
N MET A 1 6.61 -10.47 43.84
CA MET A 1 7.57 -10.72 42.76
C MET A 1 8.09 -9.40 42.20
N ALA A 2 8.60 -8.57 43.11
CA ALA A 2 9.03 -7.19 42.82
C ALA A 2 10.45 -6.99 43.37
N ASN A 3 11.44 -7.73 42.81
CA ASN A 3 12.84 -7.54 43.27
C ASN A 3 13.87 -8.12 42.28
N ARG A 4 13.68 -7.89 40.96
CA ARG A 4 14.66 -8.25 39.90
C ARG A 4 14.76 -7.27 38.74
N LEU A 5 14.73 -5.97 38.97
CA LEU A 5 15.09 -4.94 37.98
C LEU A 5 15.90 -3.82 38.60
N ARG A 6 16.99 -4.20 39.29
CA ARG A 6 18.15 -3.32 39.48
C ARG A 6 19.22 -3.78 38.50
N ARG A 7 19.16 -3.29 37.26
CA ARG A 7 20.33 -3.26 36.38
C ARG A 7 20.90 -1.86 36.37
N GLU A 8 22.18 -1.83 36.62
CA GLU A 8 23.06 -0.72 36.82
C GLU A 8 22.89 0.36 35.75
N ALA A 9 22.65 1.59 36.21
CA ALA A 9 22.80 2.78 35.41
C ALA A 9 24.29 3.03 35.12
N PRO A 10 24.65 3.55 33.92
CA PRO A 10 26.02 3.97 33.63
C PRO A 10 26.47 5.01 34.68
N GLY A 11 27.74 4.98 35.06
CA GLY A 11 28.30 5.69 36.16
C GLY A 11 28.10 7.21 36.11
N ILE A 12 27.54 7.74 37.18
CA ILE A 12 27.35 9.16 37.41
C ILE A 12 28.70 9.78 37.74
N ILE A 13 29.19 10.68 36.94
CA ILE A 13 30.33 11.54 37.26
C ILE A 13 29.82 12.72 38.10
N SER A 14 30.06 12.71 39.42
CA SER A 14 29.76 13.83 40.31
C SER A 14 30.73 14.98 40.04
N GLY A 15 30.28 16.00 39.35
CA GLY A 15 31.02 17.26 39.13
C GLY A 15 31.02 18.13 40.40
N ARG A 16 32.18 18.59 40.78
CA ARG A 16 32.40 19.52 41.90
C ARG A 16 31.67 20.86 41.69
N ARG A 17 31.02 21.33 42.74
CA ARG A 17 30.39 22.66 42.87
C ARG A 17 31.36 23.78 42.44
N CYS A 18 30.95 24.57 41.45
CA CYS A 18 31.35 25.94 41.28
C CYS A 18 30.16 26.86 41.46
N LYS A 19 30.33 27.92 42.24
CA LYS A 19 29.32 28.93 42.55
C LYS A 19 29.06 29.84 41.35
N GLY A 20 27.81 29.98 40.96
CA GLY A 20 27.17 31.18 40.47
C GLY A 20 27.76 31.78 39.21
N GLU A 21 27.33 31.24 38.04
CA GLU A 21 27.19 31.96 36.79
C GLU A 21 26.21 31.15 35.93
N ALA A 22 25.30 31.83 35.28
CA ALA A 22 24.33 31.18 34.37
C ALA A 22 25.13 30.53 33.25
N VAL A 23 25.26 29.18 33.24
CA VAL A 23 25.89 28.44 32.18
C VAL A 23 24.85 28.24 31.09
N ALA A 24 24.80 29.21 30.18
CA ALA A 24 24.48 28.84 28.83
C ALA A 24 25.54 27.81 28.40
N LEU A 25 25.13 26.64 27.93
CA LEU A 25 26.04 25.68 27.28
C LEU A 25 26.67 26.35 26.05
N GLU A 26 27.58 27.30 26.25
CA GLU A 26 28.57 27.68 25.26
C GLU A 26 29.55 26.53 25.16
N VAL A 27 29.45 25.77 24.08
CA VAL A 27 30.52 24.89 23.61
C VAL A 27 31.73 25.77 23.40
N GLY A 28 32.68 25.76 24.35
CA GLY A 28 33.93 26.54 24.31
C GLY A 28 34.66 26.32 23.00
N ALA A 29 34.85 27.40 22.26
CA ALA A 29 35.81 27.51 21.17
C ALA A 29 37.23 27.33 21.78
N GLY A 30 37.87 26.20 21.53
CA GLY A 30 39.26 26.01 21.88
C GLY A 30 39.66 24.56 22.02
N ALA A 31 39.70 23.79 20.97
CA ALA A 31 40.64 22.71 20.70
C ALA A 31 40.47 22.30 19.22
N ASP A 32 41.59 22.37 18.51
CA ASP A 32 41.74 22.16 17.09
C ASP A 32 41.19 20.84 16.55
N ALA A 33 40.68 20.96 15.30
CA ALA A 33 40.66 19.97 14.21
C ALA A 33 40.00 18.60 14.54
N ASP A 34 38.73 18.50 14.27
CA ASP A 34 38.11 17.54 13.36
C ASP A 34 36.59 17.85 13.33
N ALA A 35 36.27 18.90 12.59
CA ALA A 35 34.87 19.26 12.32
C ALA A 35 34.35 18.42 11.14
N ASP A 36 34.20 17.12 11.36
CA ASP A 36 33.15 16.38 10.69
C ASP A 36 31.85 16.69 11.46
N ALA A 37 31.14 17.68 10.97
CA ALA A 37 29.82 18.07 11.50
C ALA A 37 28.92 16.85 11.36
N ASP A 38 28.65 16.21 12.48
CA ASP A 38 27.66 15.14 12.65
C ASP A 38 26.26 15.74 12.41
N ASP A 39 25.84 15.74 11.16
CA ASP A 39 24.59 16.32 10.66
C ASP A 39 23.42 15.35 10.93
N GLY A 40 23.45 14.72 12.13
CA GLY A 40 22.53 13.68 12.55
C GLY A 40 21.08 14.17 12.75
N ASP A 41 20.11 13.27 12.50
CA ASP A 41 18.70 13.48 12.82
C ASP A 41 18.47 13.28 14.33
N TRP A 42 18.64 14.35 15.10
CA TRP A 42 18.55 14.33 16.57
C TRP A 42 17.19 13.83 17.08
N LEU A 43 16.09 14.11 16.38
CA LEU A 43 14.77 13.66 16.78
C LEU A 43 14.59 12.15 16.55
N ALA A 44 15.02 11.65 15.42
CA ALA A 44 15.00 10.21 15.15
C ALA A 44 15.92 9.47 16.14
N GLN A 45 17.09 10.02 16.45
CA GLN A 45 18.03 9.45 17.40
C GLN A 45 17.45 9.44 18.82
N ALA A 46 16.78 10.51 19.26
CA ALA A 46 16.11 10.56 20.55
C ALA A 46 15.02 9.48 20.70
N ILE A 47 14.25 9.25 19.62
CA ILE A 47 13.24 8.17 19.60
C ILE A 47 13.94 6.80 19.70
N CYS A 48 15.09 6.60 19.02
CA CYS A 48 15.88 5.38 19.11
C CYS A 48 16.37 5.11 20.53
N ASP A 49 16.91 6.14 21.20
CA ASP A 49 17.47 6.03 22.54
C ASP A 49 16.38 5.65 23.56
N ILE A 50 15.21 6.28 23.45
CA ILE A 50 14.06 5.94 24.30
C ILE A 50 13.51 4.54 23.96
N ALA A 51 13.50 4.14 22.68
CA ALA A 51 13.12 2.78 22.29
C ALA A 51 14.09 1.74 22.89
N ALA A 52 15.38 2.01 22.86
CA ALA A 52 16.40 1.16 23.47
C ALA A 52 16.23 1.07 25.00
N HIS A 53 15.89 2.19 25.68
CA HIS A 53 15.57 2.20 27.12
C HIS A 53 14.40 1.26 27.45
N TYR A 54 13.40 1.18 26.61
CA TYR A 54 12.27 0.25 26.77
C TYR A 54 12.55 -1.17 26.25
N GLY A 55 13.82 -1.49 25.94
CA GLY A 55 14.21 -2.82 25.46
C GLY A 55 13.82 -3.13 24.01
N LYS A 56 13.56 -2.10 23.22
CA LYS A 56 13.19 -2.19 21.79
C LYS A 56 14.18 -1.41 20.92
N PRO A 57 15.47 -1.79 20.87
CA PRO A 57 16.47 -1.05 20.12
C PRO A 57 16.10 -1.01 18.63
N GLN A 58 16.15 0.17 18.03
CA GLN A 58 15.88 0.44 16.62
C GLN A 58 16.98 1.38 16.10
N SER A 59 17.24 1.37 14.79
CA SER A 59 18.13 2.35 14.17
C SER A 59 17.33 3.55 13.63
N ALA A 60 17.96 4.73 13.61
CA ALA A 60 17.33 5.94 13.07
C ALA A 60 16.89 5.75 11.61
N VAL A 61 17.69 5.04 10.80
CA VAL A 61 17.36 4.66 9.43
C VAL A 61 16.08 3.82 9.35
N SER A 62 15.90 2.88 10.30
CA SER A 62 14.72 2.05 10.40
C SER A 62 13.46 2.85 10.71
N LEU A 63 13.59 3.81 11.64
CA LEU A 63 12.46 4.66 12.05
C LEU A 63 12.04 5.64 10.98
N THR A 64 12.99 6.17 10.22
CA THR A 64 12.75 7.20 9.18
C THR A 64 12.51 6.63 7.79
N ALA A 65 12.76 5.33 7.56
CA ALA A 65 12.64 4.70 6.25
C ALA A 65 11.28 5.00 5.57
N GLY A 66 11.32 5.67 4.40
CA GLY A 66 10.11 6.02 3.65
C GLY A 66 9.21 7.08 4.30
N LEU A 67 9.68 7.79 5.33
CA LEU A 67 9.06 9.03 5.77
C LEU A 67 9.66 10.21 5.02
N PRO A 68 8.86 11.26 4.69
CA PRO A 68 9.40 12.46 4.09
C PRO A 68 10.26 13.20 5.13
N LEU A 69 11.55 13.31 4.84
CA LEU A 69 12.52 14.05 5.65
C LEU A 69 12.66 15.46 5.09
N VAL A 70 12.85 16.44 5.96
CA VAL A 70 13.15 17.82 5.59
C VAL A 70 14.61 18.09 5.88
N SER A 71 15.42 18.34 4.85
CA SER A 71 16.88 18.50 4.99
C SER A 71 17.55 17.33 5.73
N GLY A 72 17.14 16.10 5.46
CA GLY A 72 17.66 14.89 6.09
C GLY A 72 17.18 14.63 7.52
N ARG A 73 16.29 15.47 8.06
CA ARG A 73 15.81 15.38 9.45
C ARG A 73 14.33 15.02 9.51
N LEU A 74 13.93 14.26 10.51
CA LEU A 74 12.55 13.87 10.77
C LEU A 74 11.72 15.09 11.23
N PRO A 75 10.73 15.55 10.44
CA PRO A 75 9.85 16.63 10.88
C PRO A 75 8.89 16.15 11.96
N LEU A 76 8.49 17.06 12.87
CA LEU A 76 7.57 16.78 13.98
C LEU A 76 6.26 16.13 13.54
N GLU A 77 5.75 16.49 12.36
CA GLU A 77 4.52 15.93 11.77
C GLU A 77 4.61 14.40 11.55
N HIS A 78 5.82 13.88 11.40
CA HIS A 78 6.07 12.45 11.16
C HIS A 78 6.68 11.73 12.38
N ALA A 79 6.93 12.45 13.48
CA ALA A 79 7.49 11.87 14.70
C ALA A 79 6.59 10.77 15.29
N GLU A 80 5.27 10.94 15.27
CA GLU A 80 4.31 9.93 15.72
C GLU A 80 4.41 8.63 14.91
N ARG A 81 4.58 8.74 13.59
CA ARG A 81 4.75 7.57 12.71
C ARG A 81 6.09 6.87 12.96
N ALA A 82 7.15 7.64 13.19
CA ALA A 82 8.45 7.10 13.54
C ALA A 82 8.41 6.38 14.90
N ALA A 83 7.85 7.00 15.93
CA ALA A 83 7.68 6.39 17.24
C ALA A 83 6.81 5.12 17.17
N GLY A 84 5.73 5.12 16.37
CA GLY A 84 4.88 3.96 16.14
C GLY A 84 5.66 2.75 15.60
N ARG A 85 6.67 2.97 14.75
CA ARG A 85 7.56 1.91 14.25
C ARG A 85 8.45 1.32 15.34
N ALA A 86 8.81 2.11 16.33
CA ALA A 86 9.49 1.63 17.54
C ALA A 86 8.53 0.99 18.56
N SER A 87 7.25 0.81 18.21
CA SER A 87 6.20 0.37 19.13
C SER A 87 6.07 1.28 20.33
N LEU A 88 6.23 2.59 20.12
CA LEU A 88 6.03 3.65 21.09
C LEU A 88 4.85 4.52 20.67
N ALA A 89 3.97 4.85 21.61
CA ALA A 89 2.95 5.87 21.44
C ALA A 89 3.57 7.23 21.79
N LEU A 90 3.50 8.18 20.85
CA LEU A 90 3.96 9.55 21.02
C LEU A 90 2.76 10.46 21.27
N SER A 91 2.83 11.30 22.30
CA SER A 91 1.93 12.44 22.47
C SER A 91 2.74 13.73 22.58
N ILE A 92 2.33 14.74 21.81
CA ILE A 92 2.98 16.07 21.80
C ILE A 92 2.08 17.03 22.56
N ASP A 93 2.58 17.55 23.65
CA ASP A 93 1.86 18.45 24.54
C ASP A 93 2.67 19.72 24.79
N ARG A 94 1.96 20.83 24.99
CA ARG A 94 2.55 22.09 25.48
C ARG A 94 2.42 22.18 26.99
N LEU A 95 2.77 21.11 27.70
CA LEU A 95 2.69 21.04 29.13
C LEU A 95 3.99 21.55 29.76
N ASP A 96 3.86 22.09 30.99
CA ASP A 96 5.01 22.35 31.80
C ASP A 96 5.64 21.01 32.21
N ILE A 97 6.90 20.80 31.81
CA ILE A 97 7.63 19.55 32.11
C ILE A 97 7.69 19.26 33.58
N LEU A 98 7.69 20.29 34.44
CA LEU A 98 7.71 20.15 35.88
C LEU A 98 6.42 19.50 36.44
N SER A 99 5.36 19.50 35.68
CA SER A 99 4.09 18.82 36.02
C SER A 99 4.05 17.34 35.66
N LEU A 100 5.05 16.81 34.92
CA LEU A 100 5.09 15.41 34.51
C LEU A 100 5.33 14.48 35.71
N GLY A 101 4.67 13.34 35.73
CA GLY A 101 4.91 12.26 36.70
C GLY A 101 6.13 11.40 36.34
N ASP A 102 6.66 10.64 37.28
CA ASP A 102 7.79 9.72 37.02
C ASP A 102 7.44 8.64 35.96
N HIS A 103 6.16 8.36 35.78
CA HIS A 103 5.65 7.40 34.75
C HIS A 103 5.55 8.01 33.36
N ASP A 104 5.75 9.34 33.23
CA ASP A 104 5.76 10.02 31.92
C ASP A 104 7.18 10.15 31.36
N LEU A 105 8.19 9.75 32.11
CA LEU A 105 9.58 9.75 31.72
C LEU A 105 10.02 8.37 31.19
N PRO A 106 10.97 8.30 30.23
CA PRO A 106 11.69 9.42 29.62
C PRO A 106 10.83 10.20 28.61
N ALA A 107 11.13 11.51 28.49
CA ALA A 107 10.43 12.40 27.57
C ALA A 107 11.42 13.21 26.71
N ILE A 108 11.04 13.56 25.50
CA ILE A 108 11.84 14.42 24.62
C ILE A 108 11.37 15.86 24.79
N THR A 109 12.31 16.78 24.90
CA THR A 109 12.06 18.23 24.93
C THR A 109 12.63 18.89 23.70
N LEU A 110 11.91 19.88 23.20
CA LEU A 110 12.34 20.71 22.10
C LEU A 110 12.50 22.15 22.63
N SER A 111 13.74 22.65 22.59
CA SER A 111 14.05 24.01 23.03
C SER A 111 13.53 25.05 22.01
N GLN A 112 13.46 26.33 22.41
CA GLN A 112 13.09 27.43 21.50
C GLN A 112 14.09 27.61 20.35
N GLN A 113 15.31 27.11 20.49
CA GLN A 113 16.38 27.13 19.47
C GLN A 113 16.35 25.88 18.60
N GLY A 114 15.37 24.98 18.75
CA GLY A 114 15.25 23.75 17.96
C GLY A 114 16.14 22.60 18.43
N GLN A 115 16.80 22.71 19.57
CA GLN A 115 17.61 21.64 20.13
C GLN A 115 16.71 20.55 20.73
N VAL A 116 17.06 19.29 20.46
CA VAL A 116 16.36 18.10 20.98
C VAL A 116 17.14 17.54 22.15
N GLU A 117 16.48 17.38 23.29
CA GLU A 117 17.06 16.84 24.52
C GLU A 117 16.16 15.74 25.08
N ILE A 118 16.72 14.81 25.84
CA ILE A 118 15.98 13.73 26.48
C ILE A 118 16.02 13.93 28.00
N VAL A 119 14.85 14.01 28.61
CA VAL A 119 14.72 14.00 30.08
C VAL A 119 14.54 12.56 30.54
N TRP A 120 15.57 12.04 31.19
CA TRP A 120 15.59 10.64 31.61
C TRP A 120 14.94 10.43 32.99
N ARG A 121 15.15 11.36 33.93
CA ARG A 121 14.72 11.20 35.32
C ARG A 121 14.48 12.57 35.97
N MET A 122 13.51 12.64 36.88
CA MET A 122 13.32 13.75 37.79
C MET A 122 13.44 13.24 39.24
N GLN A 123 14.23 13.93 40.08
CA GLN A 123 14.24 13.70 41.51
C GLN A 123 13.38 14.77 42.19
N ARG A 124 12.51 14.36 43.10
CA ARG A 124 11.62 15.25 43.84
C ARG A 124 12.12 15.48 45.24
N ALA A 125 11.95 16.68 45.74
CA ALA A 125 12.18 17.02 47.13
C ALA A 125 11.03 16.49 48.02
N ASP A 126 11.22 16.52 49.32
CA ASP A 126 10.25 16.03 50.31
C ASP A 126 8.89 16.75 50.24
N ASP A 127 8.82 17.93 49.63
CA ASP A 127 7.58 18.68 49.33
C ASP A 127 6.87 18.25 48.03
N GLY A 128 7.38 17.21 47.35
CA GLY A 128 6.84 16.68 46.13
C GLY A 128 7.16 17.48 44.86
N LYS A 129 7.90 18.61 44.99
CA LYS A 129 8.32 19.40 43.81
C LYS A 129 9.60 18.83 43.20
N PRO A 130 9.78 18.96 41.88
CA PRO A 130 11.03 18.58 41.22
C PRO A 130 12.20 19.39 41.78
N ALA A 131 13.25 18.69 42.24
CA ALA A 131 14.48 19.30 42.75
C ALA A 131 15.59 19.26 41.69
N THR A 132 15.76 18.12 41.01
CA THR A 132 16.81 17.90 40.02
C THR A 132 16.26 17.15 38.82
N ILE A 133 16.67 17.53 37.62
CA ILE A 133 16.28 16.94 36.34
C ILE A 133 17.54 16.39 35.67
N THR A 134 17.55 15.11 35.34
CA THR A 134 18.64 14.46 34.60
C THR A 134 18.32 14.50 33.11
N MET A 135 19.14 15.20 32.33
CA MET A 135 18.99 15.40 30.92
C MET A 135 20.15 14.78 30.16
N GLY A 136 19.92 14.37 28.91
CA GLY A 136 20.92 13.82 28.00
C GLY A 136 20.71 14.27 26.56
N LEU A 137 21.79 14.26 25.77
CA LEU A 137 21.75 14.54 24.36
C LEU A 137 21.49 13.23 23.59
N PRO A 138 20.69 13.26 22.49
CA PRO A 138 20.46 12.09 21.65
C PRO A 138 21.78 11.50 21.12
N GLY A 139 21.92 10.17 21.14
CA GLY A 139 23.11 9.46 20.66
C GLY A 139 24.32 9.48 21.57
N ARG A 140 24.28 10.21 22.71
CA ARG A 140 25.38 10.29 23.69
C ARG A 140 24.88 9.78 25.03
N HIS A 141 24.89 8.47 25.21
CA HIS A 141 24.43 7.82 26.45
C HIS A 141 25.35 8.04 27.66
N ASP A 142 26.56 8.50 27.45
CA ASP A 142 27.59 8.73 28.44
C ASP A 142 27.58 10.14 29.07
N VAL A 143 26.80 11.07 28.51
CA VAL A 143 26.71 12.46 28.94
C VAL A 143 25.30 12.74 29.45
N ALA A 144 25.08 12.44 30.74
CA ALA A 144 23.90 12.90 31.46
C ALA A 144 24.27 14.04 32.40
N VAL A 145 23.53 15.15 32.35
CA VAL A 145 23.73 16.34 33.18
C VAL A 145 22.55 16.50 34.13
N ASP A 146 22.84 16.66 35.41
CA ASP A 146 21.84 16.96 36.41
C ASP A 146 21.70 18.48 36.57
N LEU A 147 20.53 19.02 36.20
CA LEU A 147 20.18 20.44 36.32
C LEU A 147 19.22 20.67 37.48
N ALA A 148 19.38 21.79 38.19
CA ALA A 148 18.41 22.19 39.21
C ALA A 148 17.08 22.58 38.51
N ALA A 149 15.94 22.16 39.05
CA ALA A 149 14.63 22.47 38.49
C ALA A 149 14.38 23.97 38.33
N ALA A 150 14.99 24.80 39.16
CA ALA A 150 14.91 26.27 39.06
C ALA A 150 15.65 26.84 37.82
N GLU A 151 16.79 26.22 37.44
CA GLU A 151 17.55 26.61 36.24
C GLU A 151 16.80 26.20 34.98
N PHE A 152 16.19 25.02 34.99
CA PHE A 152 15.35 24.54 33.87
C PHE A 152 14.08 25.39 33.68
N ALA A 153 13.45 25.83 34.79
CA ALA A 153 12.29 26.71 34.77
C ALA A 153 12.57 28.10 34.16
N ALA A 154 13.84 28.55 34.17
CA ALA A 154 14.24 29.81 33.58
C ALA A 154 14.21 29.81 32.01
N ALA A 155 14.34 28.61 31.39
CA ALA A 155 14.29 28.42 29.94
C ALA A 155 13.38 27.23 29.56
N PRO A 156 12.05 27.37 29.69
CA PRO A 156 11.14 26.26 29.46
C PRO A 156 11.15 25.81 27.98
N PRO A 157 11.07 24.51 27.73
CA PRO A 157 11.00 23.99 26.37
C PRO A 157 9.71 24.42 25.67
N GLN A 158 9.78 24.55 24.36
CA GLN A 158 8.61 24.94 23.55
C GLN A 158 7.58 23.81 23.43
N GLN A 159 8.05 22.56 23.39
CA GLN A 159 7.22 21.35 23.28
C GLN A 159 7.82 20.22 24.07
N VAL A 160 6.95 19.39 24.63
CA VAL A 160 7.31 18.16 25.33
C VAL A 160 6.64 16.99 24.62
N MET A 161 7.44 16.01 24.26
CA MET A 161 6.99 14.79 23.63
C MET A 161 7.12 13.63 24.60
N ARG A 162 6.00 13.03 24.97
CA ARG A 162 5.95 11.86 25.85
C ARG A 162 5.90 10.61 25.00
N LEU A 163 6.80 9.69 25.27
CA LEU A 163 6.84 8.39 24.61
C LEU A 163 6.52 7.30 25.61
N ARG A 164 5.52 6.51 25.32
CA ARG A 164 5.14 5.36 26.13
C ARG A 164 5.23 4.09 25.31
N PRO A 165 5.74 2.98 25.89
CA PRO A 165 5.70 1.72 25.16
C PRO A 165 4.24 1.37 24.88
N MET A 166 3.92 1.15 23.62
CA MET A 166 2.68 0.46 23.30
C MET A 166 2.81 -0.92 23.93
N SER A 167 1.86 -1.27 24.82
CA SER A 167 1.78 -2.60 25.39
C SER A 167 1.72 -3.58 24.22
N GLY A 168 2.83 -4.27 23.97
CA GLY A 168 2.87 -5.35 23.00
C GLY A 168 1.81 -6.34 23.46
N LEU A 169 0.84 -6.60 22.60
CA LEU A 169 -0.03 -7.74 22.80
C LEU A 169 0.89 -8.96 22.85
N ASP A 170 0.75 -9.76 23.92
CA ASP A 170 1.44 -11.03 24.07
C ASP A 170 1.44 -11.80 22.75
N GLU A 171 2.42 -12.66 22.44
CA GLU A 171 2.52 -13.47 21.20
C GLU A 171 1.20 -14.15 20.84
N ARG A 172 0.35 -14.43 21.85
CA ARG A 172 -1.03 -14.88 21.68
C ARG A 172 -1.96 -13.82 21.09
N GLY A 173 -1.67 -12.54 21.28
CA GLY A 173 -2.37 -11.41 20.70
C GLY A 173 -1.92 -11.14 19.25
N GLU A 174 -0.65 -11.38 18.93
CA GLU A 174 -0.11 -11.25 17.57
C GLU A 174 -0.65 -12.32 16.63
N SER A 175 -0.80 -13.56 17.11
CA SER A 175 -1.50 -14.60 16.35
C SER A 175 -2.98 -14.27 16.15
N ALA A 176 -3.61 -13.57 17.09
CA ALA A 176 -4.99 -13.08 16.97
C ALA A 176 -5.10 -11.88 16.00
N ILE A 177 -4.07 -11.02 15.91
CA ILE A 177 -4.01 -9.91 14.94
C ILE A 177 -3.68 -10.44 13.54
N ALA A 178 -2.81 -11.44 13.40
CA ALA A 178 -2.55 -12.14 12.15
C ALA A 178 -3.78 -12.95 11.67
N GLN A 179 -4.56 -13.51 12.59
CA GLN A 179 -5.89 -14.08 12.30
C GLN A 179 -6.95 -13.01 12.06
N SER A 180 -6.74 -11.78 12.47
CA SER A 180 -7.64 -10.62 12.32
C SER A 180 -7.43 -9.86 11.00
N ALA A 181 -6.91 -10.49 9.96
CA ALA A 181 -7.13 -9.99 8.58
C ALA A 181 -8.64 -9.80 8.29
N LYS A 182 -9.51 -10.44 9.06
CA LYS A 182 -10.97 -10.23 9.05
C LYS A 182 -11.42 -8.95 9.76
N GLY A 183 -10.56 -8.26 10.51
CA GLY A 183 -10.92 -7.12 11.36
C GLY A 183 -10.29 -5.77 11.00
N TRP A 184 -9.55 -5.64 9.88
CA TRP A 184 -8.84 -4.40 9.53
C TRP A 184 -9.78 -3.21 9.24
N PHE A 185 -11.00 -3.49 8.83
CA PHE A 185 -11.97 -2.52 8.35
C PHE A 185 -12.74 -1.80 9.46
N LEU A 186 -13.31 -2.55 10.43
CA LEU A 186 -14.16 -1.99 11.48
C LEU A 186 -13.45 -0.99 12.42
N PRO A 187 -12.17 -1.18 12.81
CA PRO A 187 -11.48 -0.22 13.67
C PRO A 187 -11.42 1.20 13.12
N ALA A 188 -11.39 1.37 11.79
CA ALA A 188 -11.39 2.69 11.15
C ALA A 188 -12.64 3.52 11.48
N PHE A 189 -13.76 2.87 11.80
CA PHE A 189 -15.03 3.52 12.13
C PHE A 189 -15.22 3.76 13.64
N ARG A 190 -14.50 3.03 14.49
CA ARG A 190 -14.66 3.12 15.97
C ARG A 190 -14.34 4.51 16.52
N GLU A 191 -13.41 5.23 15.93
CA GLU A 191 -13.05 6.58 16.36
C GLU A 191 -14.17 7.59 16.09
N SER A 192 -14.93 7.39 15.03
CA SER A 192 -16.05 8.26 14.67
C SER A 192 -17.37 7.84 15.32
N ARG A 193 -17.34 6.94 16.33
CA ARG A 193 -18.56 6.39 16.97
C ARG A 193 -19.53 7.47 17.48
N HIS A 194 -19.02 8.60 17.96
CA HIS A 194 -19.84 9.71 18.42
C HIS A 194 -20.64 10.35 17.27
N ILE A 195 -20.03 10.50 16.10
CA ILE A 195 -20.67 11.05 14.90
C ILE A 195 -21.75 10.08 14.40
N TYR A 196 -21.49 8.77 14.40
CA TYR A 196 -22.50 7.78 14.05
C TYR A 196 -23.65 7.75 15.06
N ALA A 197 -23.39 7.91 16.36
CA ALA A 197 -24.43 8.04 17.36
C ALA A 197 -25.34 9.27 17.12
N GLN A 198 -24.77 10.40 16.73
CA GLN A 198 -25.53 11.59 16.32
C GLN A 198 -26.35 11.34 15.06
N ALA A 199 -25.81 10.62 14.07
CA ALA A 199 -26.55 10.22 12.87
C ALA A 199 -27.73 9.28 13.20
N VAL A 200 -27.57 8.37 14.15
CA VAL A 200 -28.67 7.51 14.64
C VAL A 200 -29.74 8.35 15.35
N ALA A 201 -29.35 9.28 16.21
CA ALA A 201 -30.30 10.20 16.85
C ALA A 201 -31.08 11.04 15.82
N ALA A 202 -30.38 11.55 14.80
CA ALA A 202 -31.01 12.25 13.68
C ALA A 202 -31.99 11.34 12.91
N THR A 203 -31.65 10.06 12.71
CA THR A 203 -32.53 9.08 12.06
C THR A 203 -33.81 8.85 12.86
N ILE A 204 -33.70 8.76 14.17
CA ILE A 204 -34.87 8.65 15.06
C ILE A 204 -35.78 9.88 14.91
N ALA A 205 -35.20 11.08 14.99
CA ALA A 205 -35.95 12.32 14.88
C ALA A 205 -36.65 12.44 13.51
N VAL A 206 -35.94 12.16 12.40
CA VAL A 206 -36.51 12.16 11.04
C VAL A 206 -37.68 11.24 10.91
N ASN A 207 -37.61 10.00 11.41
CA ASN A 207 -38.67 9.02 11.29
C ASN A 207 -39.89 9.34 12.21
N LEU A 208 -39.65 10.01 13.34
CA LEU A 208 -40.75 10.53 14.17
C LEU A 208 -41.45 11.71 13.49
N LEU A 209 -40.70 12.68 12.95
CA LEU A 209 -41.25 13.81 12.20
C LEU A 209 -42.00 13.37 10.95
N ALA A 210 -41.63 12.24 10.36
CA ALA A 210 -42.33 11.67 9.20
C ALA A 210 -43.80 11.28 9.50
N LEU A 211 -44.19 11.12 10.76
CA LEU A 211 -45.59 10.89 11.18
C LEU A 211 -46.44 12.17 11.12
N ALA A 212 -45.82 13.34 11.09
CA ALA A 212 -46.57 14.59 11.16
C ALA A 212 -47.56 14.77 9.99
N VAL A 213 -47.16 14.43 8.76
CA VAL A 213 -48.01 14.58 7.56
C VAL A 213 -49.20 13.61 7.56
N PRO A 214 -49.06 12.30 7.82
CA PRO A 214 -50.22 11.39 7.94
C PRO A 214 -51.21 11.78 9.04
N LEU A 215 -50.66 12.15 10.21
CA LEU A 215 -51.53 12.56 11.35
C LEU A 215 -52.24 13.92 11.09
N PHE A 216 -51.57 14.83 10.41
CA PHE A 216 -52.22 16.06 9.93
C PHE A 216 -53.39 15.75 9.00
N SER A 217 -53.12 14.92 7.97
CA SER A 217 -54.17 14.55 7.02
C SER A 217 -55.36 13.89 7.73
N MET A 218 -55.08 12.98 8.65
CA MET A 218 -56.13 12.35 9.45
C MET A 218 -56.97 13.39 10.18
N ASN A 219 -56.37 14.30 10.93
CA ASN A 219 -57.09 15.29 11.69
C ASN A 219 -57.87 16.28 10.80
N VAL A 220 -57.33 16.63 9.64
CA VAL A 220 -58.02 17.55 8.70
C VAL A 220 -59.28 16.90 8.17
N TYR A 221 -59.23 15.64 7.73
CA TYR A 221 -60.39 14.96 7.16
C TYR A 221 -61.44 14.55 8.23
N ASP A 222 -61.01 14.20 9.46
CA ASP A 222 -61.91 13.71 10.49
C ASP A 222 -62.52 14.84 11.34
N ARG A 223 -61.82 15.95 11.53
CA ARG A 223 -62.26 16.99 12.47
C ARG A 223 -62.40 18.39 11.85
N VAL A 224 -61.41 18.79 11.04
CA VAL A 224 -61.39 20.14 10.50
C VAL A 224 -62.42 20.33 9.40
N LEU A 225 -62.43 19.44 8.43
CA LEU A 225 -63.34 19.50 7.27
C LEU A 225 -64.82 19.37 7.67
N PRO A 226 -65.27 18.41 8.52
CA PRO A 226 -66.66 18.30 8.91
C PRO A 226 -67.19 19.50 9.73
N ASN A 227 -66.28 20.12 10.51
CA ASN A 227 -66.66 21.24 11.40
C ASN A 227 -66.32 22.61 10.83
N ALA A 228 -65.80 22.72 9.60
CA ALA A 228 -65.32 23.94 8.99
C ALA A 228 -64.39 24.79 9.89
N ALA A 229 -63.52 24.11 10.67
CA ALA A 229 -62.68 24.72 11.72
C ALA A 229 -61.38 25.32 11.13
N GLU A 230 -61.49 26.51 10.49
CA GLU A 230 -60.40 27.18 9.82
C GLU A 230 -59.22 27.49 10.75
N THR A 231 -59.45 27.95 11.97
CA THR A 231 -58.40 28.26 12.96
C THR A 231 -57.56 27.03 13.30
N THR A 232 -58.20 25.87 13.45
CA THR A 232 -57.53 24.59 13.69
C THR A 232 -56.75 24.16 12.48
N LEU A 233 -57.26 24.37 11.27
CA LEU A 233 -56.54 24.08 10.02
C LEU A 233 -55.21 24.81 9.96
N TRP A 234 -55.25 26.12 10.18
CA TRP A 234 -54.04 26.95 10.14
C TRP A 234 -53.03 26.59 11.24
N ALA A 235 -53.50 26.30 12.45
CA ALA A 235 -52.65 25.90 13.55
C ALA A 235 -51.93 24.55 13.23
N LEU A 236 -52.67 23.58 12.70
CA LEU A 236 -52.08 22.29 12.27
C LEU A 236 -51.16 22.45 11.06
N ALA A 237 -51.52 23.27 10.08
CA ALA A 237 -50.71 23.50 8.90
C ALA A 237 -49.34 24.13 9.26
N ILE A 238 -49.37 25.18 10.13
CA ILE A 238 -48.12 25.81 10.61
C ILE A 238 -47.27 24.80 11.37
N GLY A 239 -47.86 23.96 12.25
CA GLY A 239 -47.15 22.94 12.98
C GLY A 239 -46.50 21.92 12.08
N VAL A 240 -47.18 21.46 11.02
CA VAL A 240 -46.61 20.50 10.04
C VAL A 240 -45.54 21.15 9.20
N MET A 241 -45.68 22.45 8.81
CA MET A 241 -44.66 23.17 8.08
C MET A 241 -43.35 23.33 8.91
N ILE A 242 -43.48 23.59 10.20
CA ILE A 242 -42.36 23.56 11.13
C ILE A 242 -41.69 22.14 11.16
N ALA A 243 -42.52 21.10 11.30
CA ALA A 243 -42.02 19.71 11.29
C ALA A 243 -41.30 19.36 10.00
N ILE A 244 -41.82 19.78 8.83
CA ILE A 244 -41.15 19.60 7.53
C ILE A 244 -39.83 20.34 7.46
N SER A 245 -39.81 21.59 7.96
CA SER A 245 -38.56 22.40 7.98
C SER A 245 -37.49 21.78 8.90
N CYS A 246 -37.90 21.27 10.07
CA CYS A 246 -37.04 20.53 10.97
C CYS A 246 -36.52 19.20 10.33
N ASP A 247 -37.41 18.45 9.68
CA ASP A 247 -37.07 17.23 8.96
C ASP A 247 -36.00 17.49 7.89
N PHE A 248 -36.20 18.54 7.08
CA PHE A 248 -35.21 18.96 6.07
C PHE A 248 -33.87 19.29 6.70
N LEU A 249 -33.86 20.11 7.76
CA LEU A 249 -32.62 20.48 8.45
C LEU A 249 -31.89 19.28 9.03
N ILE A 250 -32.61 18.40 9.73
CA ILE A 250 -32.03 17.22 10.37
C ILE A 250 -31.50 16.22 9.33
N ARG A 251 -32.21 16.01 8.21
CA ARG A 251 -31.73 15.19 7.09
C ARG A 251 -30.42 15.71 6.51
N THR A 252 -30.36 17.03 6.32
CA THR A 252 -29.14 17.68 5.81
C THR A 252 -27.98 17.52 6.79
N LEU A 253 -28.20 17.80 8.08
CA LEU A 253 -27.18 17.62 9.11
C LEU A 253 -26.72 16.15 9.22
N ARG A 254 -27.68 15.21 9.17
CA ARG A 254 -27.36 13.77 9.17
C ARG A 254 -26.43 13.39 8.01
N ALA A 255 -26.72 13.87 6.81
CA ALA A 255 -25.88 13.61 5.65
C ALA A 255 -24.45 14.16 5.86
N ILE A 256 -24.32 15.41 6.33
CA ILE A 256 -23.01 16.03 6.62
C ILE A 256 -22.22 15.23 7.69
N PHE A 257 -22.89 14.78 8.75
CA PHE A 257 -22.23 13.99 9.80
C PHE A 257 -21.73 12.66 9.28
N VAL A 258 -22.55 11.93 8.53
CA VAL A 258 -22.14 10.64 7.94
C VAL A 258 -20.99 10.84 6.94
N ASP A 259 -21.06 11.84 6.08
CA ASP A 259 -20.00 12.13 5.11
C ASP A 259 -18.68 12.53 5.80
N THR A 260 -18.76 13.32 6.88
CA THR A 260 -17.57 13.69 7.66
C THR A 260 -16.92 12.48 8.33
N ALA A 261 -17.73 11.58 8.88
CA ALA A 261 -17.25 10.34 9.48
C ALA A 261 -16.60 9.41 8.44
N SER A 262 -17.24 9.29 7.26
CA SER A 262 -16.75 8.48 6.15
C SER A 262 -15.41 8.99 5.62
N ARG A 263 -15.23 10.31 5.43
CA ARG A 263 -13.96 10.90 4.97
C ARG A 263 -12.78 10.54 5.86
N ARG A 264 -12.96 10.56 7.19
CA ARG A 264 -11.89 10.18 8.13
C ARG A 264 -11.51 8.71 8.00
N ALA A 265 -12.52 7.84 7.87
CA ALA A 265 -12.29 6.42 7.64
C ALA A 265 -11.61 6.16 6.29
N ASP A 266 -12.00 6.87 5.23
CA ASP A 266 -11.45 6.73 3.88
C ASP A 266 -9.95 7.02 3.82
N VAL A 267 -9.51 8.15 4.38
CA VAL A 267 -8.08 8.51 4.39
C VAL A 267 -7.26 7.45 5.11
N ARG A 268 -7.78 6.94 6.23
CA ARG A 268 -7.11 5.93 7.04
C ARG A 268 -7.02 4.58 6.33
N LEU A 269 -8.14 4.13 5.76
CA LEU A 269 -8.20 2.86 5.02
C LEU A 269 -7.36 2.91 3.76
N ALA A 270 -7.40 4.00 2.99
CA ALA A 270 -6.56 4.19 1.81
C ALA A 270 -5.07 4.13 2.18
N GLY A 271 -4.66 4.82 3.24
CA GLY A 271 -3.29 4.77 3.73
C GLY A 271 -2.86 3.36 4.18
N LEU A 272 -3.75 2.65 4.89
CA LEU A 272 -3.50 1.26 5.31
C LEU A 272 -3.34 0.32 4.11
N ILE A 273 -4.28 0.34 3.17
CA ILE A 273 -4.25 -0.54 2.00
C ILE A 273 -2.99 -0.27 1.17
N TYR A 274 -2.66 1.01 0.93
CA TYR A 274 -1.49 1.40 0.16
C TYR A 274 -0.19 0.99 0.85
N SER A 275 -0.07 1.20 2.16
CA SER A 275 1.10 0.77 2.93
C SER A 275 1.28 -0.76 2.93
N ARG A 276 0.17 -1.52 3.03
CA ARG A 276 0.20 -2.98 2.95
C ARG A 276 0.55 -3.48 1.55
N LEU A 277 0.12 -2.77 0.51
CA LEU A 277 0.49 -3.08 -0.87
C LEU A 277 2.00 -2.88 -1.10
N LEU A 278 2.56 -1.76 -0.63
CA LEU A 278 3.99 -1.46 -0.76
C LEU A 278 4.86 -2.40 0.09
N GLY A 279 4.40 -2.74 1.28
CA GLY A 279 5.10 -3.64 2.18
C GLY A 279 4.93 -5.13 1.85
N ALA A 280 4.10 -5.48 0.87
CA ALA A 280 3.88 -6.87 0.48
C ALA A 280 5.15 -7.47 -0.12
N ARG A 281 5.49 -8.70 0.30
CA ARG A 281 6.61 -9.44 -0.28
C ARG A 281 6.38 -9.70 -1.76
N LEU A 282 7.45 -9.58 -2.52
CA LEU A 282 7.45 -10.03 -3.90
C LEU A 282 7.37 -11.56 -3.90
N THR A 283 6.20 -12.07 -4.24
CA THR A 283 6.01 -13.49 -4.53
C THR A 283 6.31 -13.71 -6.00
N GLY A 284 6.90 -14.84 -6.36
CA GLY A 284 7.18 -15.19 -7.76
C GLY A 284 5.95 -15.31 -8.67
N LYS A 285 4.75 -15.03 -8.14
CA LYS A 285 3.48 -14.98 -8.89
C LYS A 285 3.44 -13.76 -9.77
N ALA A 286 3.42 -13.99 -11.07
CA ALA A 286 3.16 -12.94 -12.06
C ALA A 286 1.69 -12.50 -11.99
N VAL A 287 1.35 -11.63 -11.04
CA VAL A 287 0.04 -10.95 -11.05
C VAL A 287 0.16 -9.73 -11.96
N SER A 288 -0.68 -9.69 -12.98
CA SER A 288 -0.73 -8.56 -13.93
C SER A 288 -0.88 -7.23 -13.19
N THR A 289 -0.12 -6.23 -13.61
CA THR A 289 -0.20 -4.85 -13.09
C THR A 289 -1.63 -4.30 -13.20
N GLY A 290 -2.32 -4.63 -14.29
CA GLY A 290 -3.72 -4.25 -14.49
C GLY A 290 -4.68 -4.85 -13.47
N VAL A 291 -4.44 -6.09 -13.03
CA VAL A 291 -5.24 -6.73 -11.97
C VAL A 291 -4.99 -6.04 -10.63
N ARG A 292 -3.73 -5.74 -10.29
CA ARG A 292 -3.39 -5.00 -9.05
C ARG A 292 -3.98 -3.59 -9.04
N ALA A 293 -3.89 -2.88 -10.15
CA ALA A 293 -4.50 -1.56 -10.30
C ALA A 293 -6.03 -1.62 -10.15
N ASN A 294 -6.68 -2.63 -10.72
CA ASN A 294 -8.11 -2.84 -10.55
C ASN A 294 -8.48 -3.11 -9.08
N THR A 295 -7.70 -3.91 -8.36
CA THR A 295 -7.96 -4.19 -6.94
C THR A 295 -7.90 -2.91 -6.09
N MET A 296 -6.97 -1.99 -6.40
CA MET A 296 -6.94 -0.68 -5.73
C MET A 296 -8.19 0.17 -6.05
N ARG A 297 -8.72 0.08 -7.26
CA ARG A 297 -9.97 0.73 -7.65
C ARG A 297 -11.19 0.17 -6.91
N GLU A 298 -11.14 -1.09 -6.50
CA GLU A 298 -12.21 -1.70 -5.70
C GLU A 298 -12.38 -1.04 -4.31
N PHE A 299 -11.36 -0.34 -3.82
CA PHE A 299 -11.52 0.48 -2.61
C PHE A 299 -12.58 1.57 -2.81
N GLU A 300 -12.68 2.16 -4.01
CA GLU A 300 -13.73 3.13 -4.33
C GLU A 300 -15.13 2.49 -4.26
N THR A 301 -15.26 1.26 -4.76
CA THR A 301 -16.53 0.50 -4.69
C THR A 301 -16.95 0.24 -3.25
N LEU A 302 -15.99 -0.14 -2.39
CA LEU A 302 -16.23 -0.35 -0.96
C LEU A 302 -16.59 0.97 -0.26
N ARG A 303 -15.87 2.05 -0.55
CA ARG A 303 -16.16 3.39 -0.05
C ARG A 303 -17.55 3.86 -0.44
N ASP A 304 -17.92 3.71 -1.72
CA ASP A 304 -19.22 4.15 -2.24
C ASP A 304 -20.39 3.38 -1.62
N PHE A 305 -20.18 2.12 -1.24
CA PHE A 305 -21.15 1.37 -0.48
C PHE A 305 -21.38 1.94 0.93
N LEU A 306 -20.33 2.50 1.55
CA LEU A 306 -20.41 3.11 2.90
C LEU A 306 -20.90 4.55 2.89
N ASN A 307 -21.20 5.10 1.72
CA ASN A 307 -21.74 6.45 1.60
C ASN A 307 -23.05 6.63 2.37
N SER A 308 -23.34 7.87 2.67
CA SER A 308 -24.47 8.31 3.49
C SER A 308 -25.82 7.68 3.09
N ALA A 309 -26.06 7.51 1.79
CA ALA A 309 -27.29 6.92 1.27
C ALA A 309 -27.52 5.46 1.71
N THR A 310 -26.45 4.65 1.70
CA THR A 310 -26.53 3.23 2.10
C THR A 310 -26.74 3.09 3.60
N LEU A 311 -25.96 3.80 4.41
CA LEU A 311 -26.09 3.81 5.87
C LEU A 311 -27.45 4.32 6.31
N THR A 312 -27.97 5.36 5.62
CA THR A 312 -29.30 5.91 5.88
C THR A 312 -30.40 4.88 5.63
N ALA A 313 -30.38 4.20 4.48
CA ALA A 313 -31.41 3.22 4.14
C ALA A 313 -31.43 2.04 5.12
N PHE A 314 -30.28 1.54 5.56
CA PHE A 314 -30.22 0.52 6.62
C PHE A 314 -30.65 1.06 7.99
N GLY A 315 -30.35 2.32 8.29
CA GLY A 315 -30.79 2.99 9.52
C GLY A 315 -32.29 3.19 9.60
N ASP A 316 -32.97 3.36 8.47
CA ASP A 316 -34.42 3.56 8.40
C ASP A 316 -35.23 2.23 8.50
N LEU A 317 -34.59 1.05 8.25
CA LEU A 317 -35.27 -0.26 8.32
C LEU A 317 -35.97 -0.56 9.65
N PRO A 318 -35.40 -0.33 10.85
CA PRO A 318 -36.07 -0.59 12.10
C PRO A 318 -37.36 0.23 12.28
N PHE A 319 -37.43 1.44 11.68
CA PHE A 319 -38.59 2.33 11.78
C PHE A 319 -39.80 1.86 10.97
N MET A 320 -39.61 0.89 10.06
CA MET A 320 -40.72 0.19 9.44
C MET A 320 -41.68 -0.40 10.51
N VAL A 321 -41.13 -0.98 11.60
CA VAL A 321 -41.93 -1.52 12.70
C VAL A 321 -42.72 -0.42 13.40
N LEU A 322 -42.13 0.78 13.56
CA LEU A 322 -42.84 1.94 14.10
C LEU A 322 -44.02 2.34 13.21
N PHE A 323 -43.85 2.44 11.90
CA PHE A 323 -44.93 2.80 10.98
C PHE A 323 -46.05 1.72 10.98
N LEU A 324 -45.68 0.42 11.05
CA LEU A 324 -46.65 -0.66 11.17
C LEU A 324 -47.42 -0.60 12.50
N ALA A 325 -46.77 -0.30 13.61
CA ALA A 325 -47.41 -0.11 14.89
C ALA A 325 -48.40 1.07 14.85
N VAL A 326 -48.05 2.17 14.20
CA VAL A 326 -48.95 3.32 14.02
C VAL A 326 -50.12 2.95 13.11
N ILE A 327 -49.95 2.19 12.04
CA ILE A 327 -51.02 1.67 11.19
C ILE A 327 -51.98 0.81 12.01
N TRP A 328 -51.46 -0.09 12.89
CA TRP A 328 -52.30 -0.92 13.77
C TRP A 328 -53.17 -0.08 14.69
N VAL A 329 -52.59 0.95 15.30
CA VAL A 329 -53.32 1.85 16.20
C VAL A 329 -54.39 2.69 15.47
N VAL A 330 -54.11 3.12 14.23
CA VAL A 330 -54.98 4.01 13.44
C VAL A 330 -56.07 3.23 12.70
N SER A 331 -55.76 2.09 12.12
CA SER A 331 -56.65 1.39 11.18
C SER A 331 -56.78 -0.10 11.43
N GLY A 332 -56.24 -0.66 12.53
CA GLY A 332 -56.37 -2.04 12.94
C GLY A 332 -56.10 -3.07 11.83
N PRO A 333 -57.17 -3.74 11.32
CA PRO A 333 -57.03 -4.86 10.36
C PRO A 333 -56.32 -4.49 9.02
N LEU A 334 -56.30 -3.24 8.60
CA LEU A 334 -55.59 -2.83 7.37
C LEU A 334 -54.10 -3.06 7.45
N LEU A 335 -53.56 -3.21 8.66
CA LEU A 335 -52.16 -3.64 8.85
C LEU A 335 -51.88 -4.95 8.11
N PHE A 336 -52.81 -5.93 8.13
CA PHE A 336 -52.55 -7.22 7.50
C PHE A 336 -52.36 -7.12 5.99
N VAL A 337 -52.99 -6.16 5.31
CA VAL A 337 -52.81 -5.91 3.87
C VAL A 337 -51.38 -5.45 3.60
N VAL A 338 -50.88 -4.52 4.43
CA VAL A 338 -49.49 -3.99 4.30
C VAL A 338 -48.49 -5.09 4.68
N ALA A 339 -48.70 -5.79 5.79
CA ALA A 339 -47.82 -6.83 6.28
C ALA A 339 -47.72 -8.04 5.31
N ALA A 340 -48.82 -8.44 4.66
CA ALA A 340 -48.81 -9.52 3.67
C ALA A 340 -47.93 -9.23 2.43
N SER A 341 -47.69 -7.97 2.11
CA SER A 341 -46.82 -7.59 1.01
C SER A 341 -45.32 -7.73 1.33
N MET A 342 -44.92 -7.69 2.60
CA MET A 342 -43.50 -7.74 3.01
C MET A 342 -42.80 -9.04 2.62
N PRO A 343 -43.36 -10.24 2.88
CA PRO A 343 -42.74 -11.48 2.42
C PRO A 343 -42.61 -11.53 0.89
N ILE A 344 -43.56 -10.91 0.16
CA ILE A 344 -43.48 -10.83 -1.31
C ILE A 344 -42.28 -9.97 -1.73
N ILE A 345 -42.16 -8.77 -1.15
CA ILE A 345 -41.02 -7.86 -1.43
C ILE A 345 -39.67 -8.52 -1.07
N LEU A 346 -39.63 -9.17 0.12
CA LEU A 346 -38.43 -9.90 0.55
C LEU A 346 -38.12 -11.09 -0.37
N GLY A 347 -39.12 -11.84 -0.80
CA GLY A 347 -38.96 -12.94 -1.76
C GLY A 347 -38.41 -12.50 -3.10
N VAL A 348 -38.98 -11.43 -3.66
CA VAL A 348 -38.49 -10.81 -4.92
C VAL A 348 -37.06 -10.31 -4.74
N GLY A 349 -36.78 -9.61 -3.63
CA GLY A 349 -35.42 -9.13 -3.31
C GLY A 349 -34.43 -10.30 -3.21
N TRP A 350 -34.79 -11.39 -2.51
CA TRP A 350 -33.93 -12.57 -2.39
C TRP A 350 -33.68 -13.28 -3.73
N LEU A 351 -34.71 -13.44 -4.55
CA LEU A 351 -34.61 -14.08 -5.87
C LEU A 351 -33.71 -13.25 -6.80
N THR A 352 -33.94 -11.94 -6.85
CA THR A 352 -33.11 -10.99 -7.60
C THR A 352 -31.67 -11.06 -7.12
N GLN A 353 -31.45 -11.07 -5.82
CA GLN A 353 -30.12 -11.14 -5.21
C GLN A 353 -29.38 -12.43 -5.55
N ARG A 354 -30.07 -13.58 -5.51
CA ARG A 354 -29.46 -14.87 -5.85
C ARG A 354 -28.92 -14.91 -7.28
N ARG A 355 -29.67 -14.32 -8.23
CA ARG A 355 -29.25 -14.21 -9.64
C ARG A 355 -28.14 -13.16 -9.82
N LEU A 356 -28.26 -12.02 -9.18
CA LEU A 356 -27.37 -10.88 -9.30
C LEU A 356 -25.95 -11.20 -8.78
N ARG A 357 -25.84 -12.00 -7.70
CA ARG A 357 -24.57 -12.40 -7.13
C ARG A 357 -23.64 -13.07 -8.16
N ARG A 358 -24.15 -14.03 -8.93
CA ARG A 358 -23.37 -14.74 -9.97
C ARG A 358 -22.91 -13.80 -11.10
N LEU A 359 -23.82 -12.91 -11.51
CA LEU A 359 -23.54 -11.95 -12.56
C LEU A 359 -22.49 -10.91 -12.13
N ILE A 360 -22.52 -10.47 -10.88
CA ILE A 360 -21.53 -9.52 -10.33
C ILE A 360 -20.15 -10.17 -10.23
N GLU A 361 -20.07 -11.44 -9.77
CA GLU A 361 -18.80 -12.19 -9.73
C GLU A 361 -18.18 -12.34 -11.14
N ALA A 362 -19.00 -12.60 -12.15
CA ALA A 362 -18.54 -12.66 -13.55
C ALA A 362 -18.07 -11.29 -14.05
N SER A 363 -18.87 -10.25 -13.84
CA SER A 363 -18.56 -8.87 -14.22
C SER A 363 -17.25 -8.37 -13.61
N PHE A 364 -16.94 -8.78 -12.39
CA PHE A 364 -15.69 -8.43 -11.73
C PHE A 364 -14.47 -8.98 -12.48
N LYS A 365 -14.52 -10.27 -12.88
CA LYS A 365 -13.45 -10.92 -13.66
C LYS A 365 -13.28 -10.28 -15.02
N GLU A 366 -14.39 -10.00 -15.70
CA GLU A 366 -14.39 -9.36 -17.02
C GLU A 366 -13.83 -7.92 -16.96
N ALA A 367 -14.18 -7.15 -15.91
CA ALA A 367 -13.62 -5.82 -15.70
C ALA A 367 -12.11 -5.85 -15.47
N ALA A 368 -11.62 -6.81 -14.66
CA ALA A 368 -10.19 -7.01 -14.44
C ALA A 368 -9.46 -7.38 -15.74
N GLN A 369 -10.03 -8.29 -16.55
CA GLN A 369 -9.46 -8.68 -17.84
C GLN A 369 -9.46 -7.52 -18.83
N LYS A 370 -10.55 -6.75 -18.93
CA LYS A 370 -10.63 -5.56 -19.79
C LYS A 370 -9.57 -4.52 -19.41
N ASN A 371 -9.37 -4.27 -18.10
CA ASN A 371 -8.33 -3.36 -17.64
C ASN A 371 -6.92 -3.89 -17.94
N ALA A 372 -6.70 -5.21 -17.85
CA ALA A 372 -5.44 -5.83 -18.23
C ALA A 372 -5.14 -5.62 -19.72
N VAL A 373 -6.12 -5.80 -20.62
CA VAL A 373 -5.98 -5.56 -22.06
C VAL A 373 -5.59 -4.10 -22.35
N ILE A 374 -6.21 -3.12 -21.67
CA ILE A 374 -5.84 -1.70 -21.86
C ILE A 374 -4.38 -1.47 -21.44
N VAL A 375 -4.01 -1.90 -20.22
CA VAL A 375 -2.67 -1.68 -19.71
C VAL A 375 -1.62 -2.34 -20.60
N GLU A 376 -1.87 -3.59 -21.04
CA GLU A 376 -0.98 -4.32 -21.94
C GLU A 376 -0.84 -3.61 -23.30
N THR A 377 -1.97 -3.16 -23.86
CA THR A 377 -1.98 -2.41 -25.13
C THR A 377 -1.20 -1.10 -25.02
N LEU A 378 -1.41 -0.33 -23.96
CA LEU A 378 -0.71 0.96 -23.76
C LEU A 378 0.79 0.78 -23.51
N VAL A 379 1.16 -0.23 -22.72
CA VAL A 379 2.56 -0.54 -22.44
C VAL A 379 3.26 -1.08 -23.70
N GLY A 380 2.58 -1.91 -24.48
CA GLY A 380 3.11 -2.51 -25.71
C GLY A 380 2.82 -1.72 -27.00
N MET A 381 2.41 -0.45 -26.92
CA MET A 381 1.96 0.33 -28.08
C MET A 381 3.00 0.39 -29.22
N GLU A 382 4.27 0.59 -28.87
CA GLU A 382 5.35 0.62 -29.87
C GLU A 382 5.51 -0.74 -30.57
N ALA A 383 5.46 -1.83 -29.80
CA ALA A 383 5.54 -3.18 -30.35
C ALA A 383 4.34 -3.51 -31.26
N ILE A 384 3.12 -3.10 -30.86
CA ILE A 384 1.91 -3.27 -31.67
C ILE A 384 2.04 -2.53 -32.99
N LYS A 385 2.52 -1.27 -32.97
CA LYS A 385 2.73 -0.47 -34.18
C LYS A 385 3.84 -1.02 -35.05
N ALA A 386 4.96 -1.44 -34.45
CA ALA A 386 6.07 -2.04 -35.18
C ALA A 386 5.67 -3.36 -35.87
N ALA A 387 4.74 -4.11 -35.28
CA ALA A 387 4.22 -5.35 -35.84
C ALA A 387 3.03 -5.15 -36.83
N GLY A 388 2.48 -3.91 -36.96
CA GLY A 388 1.25 -3.64 -37.72
C GLY A 388 0.04 -4.38 -37.15
N ALA A 389 -0.01 -4.58 -35.84
CA ALA A 389 -0.97 -5.41 -35.13
C ALA A 389 -2.14 -4.64 -34.51
N GLU A 390 -2.42 -3.40 -34.97
CA GLU A 390 -3.49 -2.55 -34.47
C GLU A 390 -4.87 -3.22 -34.58
N SER A 391 -5.12 -3.91 -35.67
CA SER A 391 -6.40 -4.63 -35.89
C SER A 391 -6.60 -5.78 -34.91
N TRP A 392 -5.52 -6.50 -34.55
CA TRP A 392 -5.54 -7.53 -33.52
C TRP A 392 -5.84 -6.94 -32.14
N ALA A 393 -5.18 -5.84 -31.78
CA ALA A 393 -5.40 -5.16 -30.52
C ALA A 393 -6.84 -4.61 -30.43
N ALA A 394 -7.34 -4.00 -31.51
CA ALA A 394 -8.72 -3.52 -31.59
C ALA A 394 -9.75 -4.66 -31.43
N ALA A 395 -9.55 -5.78 -32.12
CA ALA A 395 -10.44 -6.94 -32.01
C ALA A 395 -10.47 -7.52 -30.57
N ASN A 396 -9.32 -7.61 -29.90
CA ASN A 396 -9.24 -8.07 -28.50
C ASN A 396 -9.97 -7.11 -27.54
N TRP A 397 -9.83 -5.79 -27.77
CA TRP A 397 -10.54 -4.78 -27.02
C TRP A 397 -12.05 -4.87 -27.23
N GLU A 398 -12.51 -4.92 -28.49
CA GLU A 398 -13.93 -5.04 -28.85
C GLU A 398 -14.55 -6.29 -28.21
N LYS A 399 -13.86 -7.43 -28.26
CA LYS A 399 -14.32 -8.66 -27.61
C LYS A 399 -14.49 -8.47 -26.10
N SER A 400 -13.49 -7.91 -25.44
CA SER A 400 -13.53 -7.67 -23.98
C SER A 400 -14.65 -6.68 -23.59
N VAL A 401 -14.88 -5.67 -24.43
CA VAL A 401 -15.97 -4.70 -24.24
C VAL A 401 -17.33 -5.37 -24.44
N ALA A 402 -17.49 -6.18 -25.49
CA ALA A 402 -18.74 -6.87 -25.79
C ALA A 402 -19.15 -7.83 -24.66
N GLU A 403 -18.21 -8.61 -24.11
CA GLU A 403 -18.42 -9.47 -22.95
C GLU A 403 -18.86 -8.65 -21.72
N SER A 404 -18.13 -7.58 -21.39
CA SER A 404 -18.44 -6.69 -20.25
C SER A 404 -19.81 -5.99 -20.41
N LEU A 405 -20.19 -5.58 -21.63
CA LEU A 405 -21.48 -4.96 -21.90
C LEU A 405 -22.64 -5.96 -21.76
N ARG A 406 -22.46 -7.20 -22.21
CA ARG A 406 -23.45 -8.27 -22.09
C ARG A 406 -23.77 -8.53 -20.60
N THR A 407 -22.75 -8.80 -19.80
CA THR A 407 -22.93 -9.05 -18.37
C THR A 407 -23.50 -7.84 -17.65
N GLY A 408 -23.00 -6.63 -17.99
CA GLY A 408 -23.55 -5.38 -17.49
C GLY A 408 -25.02 -5.14 -17.83
N PHE A 409 -25.47 -5.52 -19.04
CA PHE A 409 -26.87 -5.48 -19.42
C PHE A 409 -27.71 -6.45 -18.58
N GLU A 410 -27.26 -7.69 -18.41
CA GLU A 410 -27.96 -8.70 -17.60
C GLU A 410 -28.11 -8.27 -16.13
N ILE A 411 -27.09 -7.64 -15.56
CA ILE A 411 -27.10 -7.06 -14.21
C ILE A 411 -28.17 -5.97 -14.13
N ARG A 412 -28.13 -4.98 -15.03
CA ARG A 412 -29.09 -3.88 -15.03
C ARG A 412 -30.52 -4.37 -15.25
N HIS A 413 -30.73 -5.26 -16.22
CA HIS A 413 -32.05 -5.82 -16.52
C HIS A 413 -32.62 -6.58 -15.32
N THR A 414 -31.80 -7.44 -14.69
CA THR A 414 -32.23 -8.20 -13.49
C THR A 414 -32.54 -7.28 -12.32
N SER A 415 -31.71 -6.25 -12.09
CA SER A 415 -31.91 -5.28 -11.02
C SER A 415 -33.18 -4.44 -11.25
N ASN A 416 -33.34 -3.90 -12.46
CA ASN A 416 -34.50 -3.06 -12.80
C ASN A 416 -35.80 -3.85 -12.74
N LEU A 417 -35.80 -5.09 -13.26
CA LEU A 417 -36.99 -5.95 -13.18
C LEU A 417 -37.41 -6.20 -11.73
N GLY A 418 -36.43 -6.51 -10.86
CA GLY A 418 -36.69 -6.66 -9.43
C GLY A 418 -37.29 -5.40 -8.81
N GLN A 419 -36.74 -4.23 -9.11
CA GLN A 419 -37.26 -2.95 -8.62
C GLN A 419 -38.66 -2.64 -9.17
N HIS A 420 -38.93 -2.90 -10.45
CA HIS A 420 -40.25 -2.68 -11.03
C HIS A 420 -41.34 -3.60 -10.40
N VAL A 421 -40.99 -4.86 -10.12
CA VAL A 421 -41.90 -5.78 -9.42
C VAL A 421 -42.17 -5.27 -8.00
N ILE A 422 -41.15 -4.86 -7.26
CA ILE A 422 -41.32 -4.30 -5.91
C ILE A 422 -42.22 -3.06 -5.94
N HIS A 423 -41.99 -2.15 -6.88
CA HIS A 423 -42.79 -0.95 -7.06
C HIS A 423 -44.27 -1.28 -7.39
N ALA A 424 -44.47 -2.25 -8.31
CA ALA A 424 -45.82 -2.74 -8.64
C ALA A 424 -46.55 -3.32 -7.41
N VAL A 425 -45.84 -4.10 -6.57
CA VAL A 425 -46.39 -4.61 -5.30
C VAL A 425 -46.78 -3.46 -4.38
N GLN A 426 -45.91 -2.45 -4.21
CA GLN A 426 -46.21 -1.30 -3.35
C GLN A 426 -47.43 -0.52 -3.82
N THR A 427 -47.54 -0.26 -5.11
CA THR A 427 -48.73 0.44 -5.69
C THR A 427 -49.97 -0.39 -5.56
N SER A 428 -49.91 -1.72 -5.76
CA SER A 428 -51.02 -2.64 -5.55
C SER A 428 -51.51 -2.63 -4.09
N VAL A 429 -50.56 -2.59 -3.12
CA VAL A 429 -50.93 -2.47 -1.70
C VAL A 429 -51.70 -1.20 -1.41
N GLN A 430 -51.28 -0.06 -1.97
CA GLN A 430 -52.04 1.20 -1.80
C GLN A 430 -53.44 1.09 -2.32
N VAL A 431 -53.65 0.48 -3.50
CA VAL A 431 -54.99 0.24 -4.04
C VAL A 431 -55.81 -0.68 -3.13
N LEU A 432 -55.20 -1.79 -2.67
CA LEU A 432 -55.85 -2.72 -1.78
C LEU A 432 -56.25 -2.09 -0.42
N VAL A 433 -55.38 -1.25 0.16
CA VAL A 433 -55.67 -0.48 1.37
C VAL A 433 -56.91 0.40 1.18
N VAL A 434 -56.99 1.07 0.02
CA VAL A 434 -58.19 1.90 -0.28
C VAL A 434 -59.42 1.04 -0.47
N VAL A 435 -59.35 -0.08 -1.19
CA VAL A 435 -60.48 -0.98 -1.43
C VAL A 435 -61.02 -1.58 -0.11
N PHE A 436 -60.14 -2.21 0.68
CA PHE A 436 -60.56 -2.78 1.98
C PHE A 436 -60.99 -1.70 2.98
N GLY A 437 -60.27 -0.56 2.97
CA GLY A 437 -60.60 0.58 3.81
C GLY A 437 -61.97 1.21 3.48
N PHE A 438 -62.36 1.22 2.20
CA PHE A 438 -63.71 1.62 1.81
C PHE A 438 -64.80 0.79 2.51
N TYR A 439 -64.66 -0.55 2.50
CA TYR A 439 -65.63 -1.43 3.17
C TYR A 439 -65.68 -1.19 4.67
N MET A 440 -64.51 -0.93 5.33
CA MET A 440 -64.46 -0.63 6.75
C MET A 440 -65.08 0.75 7.08
N VAL A 441 -64.88 1.76 6.25
CA VAL A 441 -65.51 3.06 6.40
C VAL A 441 -67.02 2.96 6.20
N ALA A 442 -67.49 2.18 5.20
CA ALA A 442 -68.88 1.94 4.98
C ALA A 442 -69.55 1.16 6.12
N ALA A 443 -68.85 0.29 6.84
CA ALA A 443 -69.28 -0.41 8.03
C ALA A 443 -69.28 0.45 9.31
N GLY A 444 -68.61 1.66 9.24
CA GLY A 444 -68.47 2.54 10.40
C GLY A 444 -67.29 2.19 11.32
N ASP A 445 -66.46 1.21 10.95
CA ASP A 445 -65.32 0.72 11.75
C ASP A 445 -64.05 1.62 11.56
N LEU A 446 -64.02 2.48 10.53
CA LEU A 446 -62.89 3.31 10.20
C LEU A 446 -63.34 4.72 9.77
N THR A 447 -62.55 5.74 10.13
CA THR A 447 -62.80 7.12 9.65
C THR A 447 -62.16 7.34 8.27
N MET A 448 -62.65 8.32 7.52
CA MET A 448 -62.07 8.71 6.23
C MET A 448 -60.61 9.22 6.40
N GLY A 449 -60.34 10.00 7.44
CA GLY A 449 -59.02 10.48 7.75
C GLY A 449 -58.05 9.36 8.12
N ALA A 450 -58.51 8.35 8.86
CA ALA A 450 -57.72 7.18 9.19
C ALA A 450 -57.37 6.38 7.95
N LEU A 451 -58.25 6.24 6.96
CA LEU A 451 -57.97 5.60 5.66
C LEU A 451 -56.89 6.33 4.88
N ILE A 452 -57.00 7.65 4.78
CA ILE A 452 -56.00 8.49 4.08
C ILE A 452 -54.64 8.41 4.78
N ALA A 453 -54.62 8.55 6.11
CA ALA A 453 -53.41 8.38 6.91
C ALA A 453 -52.75 7.04 6.70
N THR A 454 -53.55 5.93 6.69
CA THR A 454 -53.05 4.57 6.45
C THR A 454 -52.49 4.40 5.06
N THR A 455 -53.09 5.01 4.03
CA THR A 455 -52.56 4.99 2.67
C THR A 455 -51.18 5.67 2.58
N ILE A 456 -51.00 6.83 3.23
CA ILE A 456 -49.71 7.53 3.30
C ILE A 456 -48.68 6.72 4.11
N LEU A 457 -49.07 6.18 5.26
CA LEU A 457 -48.24 5.40 6.14
C LEU A 457 -47.80 4.07 5.49
N SER A 458 -48.65 3.41 4.69
CA SER A 458 -48.30 2.18 3.98
C SER A 458 -47.12 2.41 3.01
N GLY A 459 -47.12 3.52 2.27
CA GLY A 459 -46.00 3.93 1.43
C GLY A 459 -44.72 4.17 2.24
N ARG A 460 -44.84 4.86 3.39
CA ARG A 460 -43.70 5.10 4.30
C ARG A 460 -43.16 3.81 4.94
N ALA A 461 -44.01 2.88 5.30
CA ALA A 461 -43.60 1.61 5.90
C ALA A 461 -42.86 0.69 4.92
N LEU A 462 -43.28 0.68 3.65
CA LEU A 462 -42.70 -0.21 2.63
C LEU A 462 -41.45 0.41 1.93
N ALA A 463 -41.26 1.73 1.97
CA ALA A 463 -40.16 2.41 1.28
C ALA A 463 -38.75 1.95 1.75
N PRO A 464 -38.46 1.81 3.07
CA PRO A 464 -37.13 1.34 3.49
C PRO A 464 -36.84 -0.09 3.02
N LEU A 465 -37.87 -0.96 2.97
CA LEU A 465 -37.72 -2.33 2.51
C LEU A 465 -37.41 -2.40 1.02
N ALA A 466 -38.04 -1.59 0.21
CA ALA A 466 -37.76 -1.47 -1.22
C ALA A 466 -36.36 -0.90 -1.49
N GLN A 467 -35.96 0.11 -0.73
CA GLN A 467 -34.60 0.67 -0.82
C GLN A 467 -33.55 -0.37 -0.44
N ALA A 468 -33.73 -1.10 0.66
CA ALA A 468 -32.82 -2.16 1.07
C ALA A 468 -32.69 -3.25 0.00
N ALA A 469 -33.81 -3.68 -0.61
CA ALA A 469 -33.78 -4.63 -1.72
C ALA A 469 -32.96 -4.12 -2.92
N GLY A 470 -33.06 -2.82 -3.24
CA GLY A 470 -32.24 -2.17 -4.28
C GLY A 470 -30.73 -2.10 -3.94
N LEU A 471 -30.39 -1.98 -2.64
CA LEU A 471 -29.00 -1.90 -2.17
C LEU A 471 -28.29 -3.27 -2.07
N LEU A 472 -29.05 -4.37 -2.12
CA LEU A 472 -28.46 -5.71 -2.02
C LEU A 472 -27.42 -6.00 -3.13
N GLY A 473 -27.60 -5.44 -4.34
CA GLY A 473 -26.62 -5.51 -5.42
C GLY A 473 -25.29 -4.83 -5.04
N ARG A 474 -25.37 -3.63 -4.47
CA ARG A 474 -24.19 -2.87 -4.00
C ARG A 474 -23.50 -3.57 -2.83
N LEU A 475 -24.25 -4.21 -1.95
CA LEU A 475 -23.69 -5.01 -0.85
C LEU A 475 -22.83 -6.17 -1.38
N ASN A 476 -23.27 -6.84 -2.46
CA ASN A 476 -22.45 -7.89 -3.08
C ASN A 476 -21.19 -7.35 -3.70
N GLN A 477 -21.27 -6.23 -4.41
CA GLN A 477 -20.07 -5.57 -4.96
C GLN A 477 -19.09 -5.20 -3.84
N ALA A 478 -19.59 -4.56 -2.78
CA ALA A 478 -18.78 -4.21 -1.62
C ALA A 478 -18.17 -5.44 -0.93
N ARG A 479 -18.91 -6.56 -0.87
CA ARG A 479 -18.38 -7.80 -0.30
C ARG A 479 -17.24 -8.39 -1.13
N ILE A 480 -17.35 -8.38 -2.46
CA ILE A 480 -16.29 -8.85 -3.36
C ILE A 480 -15.08 -7.93 -3.23
N ALA A 481 -15.29 -6.61 -3.27
CA ALA A 481 -14.25 -5.60 -3.07
C ALA A 481 -13.53 -5.80 -1.72
N TYR A 482 -14.29 -5.99 -0.63
CA TYR A 482 -13.74 -6.27 0.69
C TYR A 482 -12.88 -7.55 0.71
N THR A 483 -13.33 -8.62 0.04
CA THR A 483 -12.55 -9.87 -0.03
C THR A 483 -11.24 -9.66 -0.77
N SER A 484 -11.27 -9.02 -1.94
CA SER A 484 -10.07 -8.73 -2.74
C SER A 484 -9.09 -7.80 -2.01
N LEU A 485 -9.59 -6.78 -1.32
CA LEU A 485 -8.75 -5.90 -0.50
C LEU A 485 -8.20 -6.61 0.74
N SER A 486 -8.98 -7.51 1.34
CA SER A 486 -8.53 -8.31 2.48
C SER A 486 -7.38 -9.25 2.10
N GLU A 487 -7.34 -9.76 0.86
CA GLU A 487 -6.21 -10.53 0.34
C GLU A 487 -4.92 -9.69 0.28
N ILE A 488 -5.02 -8.40 -0.11
CA ILE A 488 -3.87 -7.47 -0.09
C ILE A 488 -3.43 -7.22 1.35
N VAL A 489 -4.37 -6.91 2.24
CA VAL A 489 -4.06 -6.60 3.65
C VAL A 489 -3.48 -7.82 4.38
N ALA A 490 -3.93 -9.02 4.03
CA ALA A 490 -3.45 -10.29 4.57
C ALA A 490 -2.19 -10.82 3.90
N SER A 491 -1.72 -10.19 2.80
CA SER A 491 -0.53 -10.64 2.10
C SER A 491 0.69 -10.63 3.02
N PRO A 492 1.60 -11.62 2.90
CA PRO A 492 2.83 -11.64 3.67
C PRO A 492 3.59 -10.33 3.49
N GLN A 493 3.92 -9.66 4.59
CA GLN A 493 4.66 -8.42 4.57
C GLN A 493 6.17 -8.68 4.62
N GLU A 494 6.96 -7.83 3.97
CA GLU A 494 8.42 -7.85 4.08
C GLU A 494 8.84 -7.59 5.53
N ARG A 495 8.27 -6.54 6.13
CA ARG A 495 8.45 -6.21 7.54
C ARG A 495 7.35 -6.89 8.36
N ARG A 496 7.73 -7.75 9.27
CA ARG A 496 6.79 -8.37 10.24
C ARG A 496 6.63 -7.41 11.41
N ASP A 497 5.40 -7.02 11.69
CA ASP A 497 5.08 -6.23 12.88
C ASP A 497 5.45 -7.07 14.13
N GLY A 498 6.26 -6.51 15.04
CA GLY A 498 6.68 -7.20 16.28
C GLY A 498 7.85 -8.17 16.14
N ALA A 499 8.37 -8.46 14.95
CA ALA A 499 9.58 -9.26 14.82
C ALA A 499 10.79 -8.44 15.28
N GLY A 500 11.57 -8.99 16.19
CA GLY A 500 12.87 -8.44 16.56
C GLY A 500 13.86 -8.62 15.41
N TYR A 501 13.90 -7.66 14.49
CA TYR A 501 14.97 -7.61 13.50
C TYR A 501 16.29 -7.32 14.17
N LEU A 502 17.36 -7.95 13.68
CA LEU A 502 18.70 -7.67 14.15
C LEU A 502 19.13 -6.32 13.56
N SER A 503 19.27 -5.33 14.41
CA SER A 503 19.89 -4.04 14.08
C SER A 503 21.39 -4.20 14.08
N LYS A 504 21.97 -4.74 13.02
CA LYS A 504 23.42 -4.82 12.85
C LYS A 504 23.90 -3.47 12.35
N VAL A 505 24.61 -2.75 13.19
CA VAL A 505 25.07 -1.37 12.88
C VAL A 505 26.21 -1.40 11.85
N ASP A 506 27.11 -2.38 11.95
CA ASP A 506 28.28 -2.48 11.06
C ASP A 506 28.11 -3.65 10.08
N ILE A 507 27.97 -3.30 8.79
CA ILE A 507 27.98 -4.26 7.70
C ILE A 507 29.33 -4.20 7.02
N GLU A 508 30.07 -5.32 7.06
CA GLU A 508 31.37 -5.49 6.39
C GLU A 508 31.20 -5.90 4.93
N GLY A 509 30.15 -6.69 4.65
CA GLY A 509 29.76 -7.07 3.30
C GLY A 509 30.19 -8.48 2.88
N ALA A 510 30.41 -9.41 3.83
CA ALA A 510 30.56 -10.82 3.50
C ALA A 510 29.22 -11.44 3.07
N ILE A 511 29.18 -12.14 1.93
CA ILE A 511 27.96 -12.77 1.42
C ILE A 511 28.17 -14.29 1.39
N THR A 512 27.23 -15.03 1.98
CA THR A 512 27.29 -16.49 1.95
C THR A 512 25.96 -17.11 1.55
N PHE A 513 25.98 -17.97 0.55
CA PHE A 513 24.86 -18.84 0.19
C PHE A 513 25.12 -20.22 0.75
N GLU A 514 24.18 -20.75 1.55
CA GLU A 514 24.27 -22.09 2.12
C GLU A 514 23.16 -22.97 1.53
N ASN A 515 23.52 -23.78 0.56
CA ASN A 515 22.67 -24.79 -0.09
C ASN A 515 21.31 -24.23 -0.55
N VAL A 516 21.35 -23.07 -1.25
CA VAL A 516 20.17 -22.33 -1.64
C VAL A 516 19.51 -22.92 -2.87
N SER A 517 18.21 -23.24 -2.76
CA SER A 517 17.39 -23.56 -3.93
C SER A 517 16.19 -22.62 -4.00
N PHE A 518 15.91 -22.11 -5.21
CA PHE A 518 14.82 -21.18 -5.45
C PHE A 518 14.18 -21.42 -6.81
N ALA A 519 12.86 -21.41 -6.85
CA ALA A 519 12.05 -21.43 -8.08
C ALA A 519 11.02 -20.32 -8.05
N TYR A 520 10.74 -19.70 -9.20
CA TYR A 520 9.57 -18.83 -9.36
C TYR A 520 8.30 -19.69 -9.45
N ASP A 521 7.19 -19.21 -8.87
CA ASP A 521 5.93 -19.98 -8.66
C ASP A 521 5.35 -20.71 -9.91
N GLN A 522 5.75 -20.36 -11.12
CA GLN A 522 5.26 -20.98 -12.36
C GLN A 522 6.40 -21.57 -13.23
N ALA A 523 7.62 -21.57 -12.72
CA ALA A 523 8.74 -22.09 -13.46
C ALA A 523 8.80 -23.61 -13.38
N ALA A 524 8.94 -24.27 -14.53
CA ALA A 524 9.10 -25.72 -14.60
C ALA A 524 10.42 -26.23 -13.97
N GLN A 525 11.41 -25.34 -13.84
CA GLN A 525 12.72 -25.65 -13.26
C GLN A 525 13.13 -24.59 -12.23
N PRO A 526 13.86 -24.98 -11.17
CA PRO A 526 14.40 -24.02 -10.20
C PRO A 526 15.40 -23.08 -10.87
N ALA A 527 15.34 -21.79 -10.50
CA ALA A 527 16.29 -20.78 -10.98
C ALA A 527 17.66 -20.90 -10.32
N LEU A 528 17.72 -21.41 -9.08
CA LEU A 528 18.93 -21.83 -8.38
C LEU A 528 18.69 -23.21 -7.76
N HIS A 529 19.71 -24.07 -7.80
CA HIS A 529 19.64 -25.43 -7.31
C HIS A 529 20.87 -25.78 -6.48
N GLU A 530 20.70 -26.01 -5.16
CA GLU A 530 21.78 -26.35 -4.22
C GLU A 530 22.98 -25.38 -4.32
N PHE A 531 22.68 -24.10 -4.52
CA PHE A 531 23.66 -23.07 -4.76
C PHE A 531 24.39 -22.72 -3.46
N SER A 532 25.72 -22.93 -3.42
CA SER A 532 26.56 -22.61 -2.27
C SER A 532 27.75 -21.78 -2.72
N LEU A 533 27.93 -20.61 -2.08
CA LEU A 533 28.97 -19.66 -2.46
C LEU A 533 29.32 -18.79 -1.25
N ALA A 534 30.61 -18.48 -1.10
CA ALA A 534 31.10 -17.50 -0.13
C ALA A 534 31.87 -16.40 -0.86
N ILE A 535 31.55 -15.15 -0.56
CA ILE A 535 32.22 -13.94 -1.06
C ILE A 535 32.73 -13.19 0.18
N ALA A 536 34.03 -12.89 0.21
CA ALA A 536 34.65 -12.18 1.32
C ALA A 536 34.31 -10.68 1.31
N PRO A 537 34.41 -9.96 2.45
CA PRO A 537 34.26 -8.51 2.49
C PRO A 537 35.26 -7.83 1.55
N GLY A 538 34.81 -6.89 0.74
CA GLY A 538 35.67 -6.18 -0.21
C GLY A 538 36.08 -6.99 -1.45
N GLU A 539 35.59 -8.21 -1.62
CA GLU A 539 35.89 -9.02 -2.81
C GLU A 539 35.06 -8.59 -4.02
N HIS A 540 35.69 -8.57 -5.20
CA HIS A 540 35.06 -8.23 -6.46
C HIS A 540 34.85 -9.48 -7.30
N VAL A 541 33.58 -9.87 -7.52
CA VAL A 541 33.19 -11.13 -8.16
C VAL A 541 32.29 -10.89 -9.35
N ALA A 542 32.50 -11.59 -10.47
CA ALA A 542 31.58 -11.59 -11.60
C ALA A 542 30.81 -12.91 -11.71
N PHE A 543 29.52 -12.84 -11.96
CA PHE A 543 28.69 -13.95 -12.39
C PHE A 543 28.56 -13.94 -13.91
N ILE A 544 29.00 -15.02 -14.55
CA ILE A 544 28.92 -15.24 -15.99
C ILE A 544 28.09 -16.51 -16.26
N GLY A 545 27.37 -16.57 -17.38
CA GLY A 545 26.58 -17.74 -17.76
C GLY A 545 25.51 -17.41 -18.77
N GLY A 546 24.90 -18.40 -19.38
CA GLY A 546 23.83 -18.24 -20.35
C GLY A 546 22.58 -17.54 -19.81
N ILE A 547 21.66 -17.23 -20.72
CA ILE A 547 20.34 -16.67 -20.35
C ILE A 547 19.61 -17.72 -19.51
N GLY A 548 19.01 -17.31 -18.40
CA GLY A 548 18.29 -18.20 -17.49
C GLY A 548 19.18 -19.01 -16.53
N SER A 549 20.48 -18.75 -16.46
CA SER A 549 21.38 -19.48 -15.55
C SER A 549 21.24 -19.12 -14.06
N GLY A 550 20.42 -18.14 -13.68
CA GLY A 550 20.14 -17.77 -12.28
C GLY A 550 20.90 -16.56 -11.73
N LYS A 551 21.74 -15.87 -12.52
CA LYS A 551 22.57 -14.72 -12.10
C LYS A 551 21.77 -13.60 -11.43
N THR A 552 20.81 -13.02 -12.13
CA THR A 552 19.92 -11.98 -11.60
C THR A 552 19.12 -12.46 -10.39
N THR A 553 18.76 -13.76 -10.36
CA THR A 553 18.05 -14.36 -9.22
C THR A 553 18.92 -14.37 -7.98
N ALA A 554 20.22 -14.69 -8.11
CA ALA A 554 21.15 -14.64 -6.99
C ALA A 554 21.24 -13.21 -6.39
N LEU A 555 21.36 -12.15 -7.25
CA LEU A 555 21.34 -10.77 -6.77
C LEU A 555 20.06 -10.41 -6.03
N LYS A 556 18.90 -10.80 -6.57
CA LYS A 556 17.59 -10.56 -5.95
C LYS A 556 17.42 -11.26 -4.60
N LEU A 557 18.04 -12.42 -4.41
CA LEU A 557 18.03 -13.15 -3.14
C LEU A 557 18.95 -12.48 -2.10
N ILE A 558 20.12 -11.96 -2.47
CA ILE A 558 20.98 -11.17 -1.57
C ILE A 558 20.22 -9.94 -1.07
N HIS A 559 19.49 -9.28 -1.95
CA HIS A 559 18.70 -8.08 -1.61
C HIS A 559 17.37 -8.41 -0.91
N ASN A 560 17.10 -9.69 -0.62
CA ASN A 560 15.90 -10.19 0.05
C ASN A 560 14.58 -9.83 -0.65
N PHE A 561 14.59 -9.68 -1.99
CA PHE A 561 13.34 -9.51 -2.75
C PHE A 561 12.51 -10.78 -2.76
N TYR A 562 13.18 -11.93 -2.77
CA TYR A 562 12.59 -13.27 -2.66
C TYR A 562 13.24 -14.03 -1.52
N GLN A 563 12.52 -14.99 -0.98
CA GLN A 563 13.06 -15.91 -0.01
C GLN A 563 13.39 -17.25 -0.70
N PRO A 564 14.53 -17.88 -0.37
CA PRO A 564 14.85 -19.20 -0.88
C PRO A 564 13.82 -20.24 -0.43
N GLY A 565 13.53 -21.23 -1.27
CA GLY A 565 12.68 -22.35 -0.93
C GLY A 565 13.36 -23.32 0.05
N SER A 566 14.69 -23.44 -0.06
CA SER A 566 15.55 -24.17 0.88
C SER A 566 16.93 -23.50 0.97
N GLY A 567 17.64 -23.76 2.06
CA GLY A 567 18.90 -23.09 2.36
C GLY A 567 18.71 -21.67 2.89
N ARG A 568 19.78 -20.89 2.95
CA ARG A 568 19.74 -19.50 3.43
C ARG A 568 20.84 -18.64 2.81
N VAL A 569 20.54 -17.34 2.71
CA VAL A 569 21.50 -16.31 2.29
C VAL A 569 21.88 -15.50 3.52
N LEU A 570 23.15 -15.36 3.75
CA LEU A 570 23.70 -14.65 4.91
C LEU A 570 24.48 -13.43 4.43
N LEU A 571 24.37 -12.34 5.18
CA LEU A 571 25.22 -11.16 5.09
C LEU A 571 25.96 -11.02 6.41
N ASP A 572 27.29 -11.13 6.37
CA ASP A 572 28.17 -11.17 7.56
C ASP A 572 27.71 -12.19 8.61
N GLY A 573 27.37 -13.40 8.16
CA GLY A 573 26.90 -14.50 9.01
C GLY A 573 25.46 -14.35 9.52
N THR A 574 24.75 -13.25 9.21
CA THR A 574 23.35 -13.03 9.58
C THR A 574 22.44 -13.28 8.39
N SER A 575 21.35 -14.03 8.57
CA SER A 575 20.39 -14.25 7.49
C SER A 575 19.78 -12.92 7.02
N VAL A 576 19.81 -12.66 5.70
CA VAL A 576 19.23 -11.44 5.13
C VAL A 576 17.74 -11.26 5.47
N SER A 577 17.02 -12.34 5.76
CA SER A 577 15.62 -12.29 6.17
C SER A 577 15.42 -11.83 7.63
N GLN A 578 16.49 -11.80 8.45
CA GLN A 578 16.48 -11.33 9.84
C GLN A 578 17.00 -9.90 9.96
N ILE A 579 17.62 -9.36 8.91
CA ILE A 579 18.06 -7.97 8.85
C ILE A 579 16.87 -7.10 8.45
N GLU A 580 16.72 -5.94 9.09
CA GLU A 580 15.66 -5.03 8.72
C GLU A 580 15.80 -4.59 7.25
N PRO A 581 14.70 -4.64 6.43
CA PRO A 581 14.77 -4.31 5.00
C PRO A 581 15.35 -2.93 4.68
N ALA A 582 15.07 -1.92 5.50
CA ALA A 582 15.61 -0.57 5.29
C ALA A 582 17.13 -0.52 5.53
N LEU A 583 17.62 -1.21 6.57
CA LEU A 583 19.04 -1.31 6.88
C LEU A 583 19.77 -2.13 5.82
N LEU A 584 19.20 -3.26 5.40
CA LEU A 584 19.74 -4.08 4.32
C LEU A 584 19.91 -3.27 3.03
N ARG A 585 18.83 -2.59 2.58
CA ARG A 585 18.82 -1.79 1.35
C ARG A 585 19.62 -0.51 1.45
N GLY A 586 19.87 0.00 2.65
CA GLY A 586 20.80 1.11 2.87
C GLY A 586 22.24 0.74 2.62
N ASN A 587 22.63 -0.50 2.92
CA ASN A 587 24.01 -1.00 2.82
C ASN A 587 24.27 -1.89 1.61
N VAL A 588 23.24 -2.45 0.98
CA VAL A 588 23.33 -3.28 -0.22
C VAL A 588 22.64 -2.55 -1.36
N GLY A 589 23.43 -1.93 -2.25
CA GLY A 589 22.93 -1.26 -3.45
C GLY A 589 22.68 -2.27 -4.57
N LEU A 590 21.48 -2.30 -5.14
CA LEU A 590 21.12 -3.16 -6.26
C LEU A 590 20.78 -2.33 -7.49
N HIS A 591 21.52 -2.55 -8.58
CA HIS A 591 21.22 -2.05 -9.91
C HIS A 591 20.76 -3.22 -10.78
N LEU A 592 19.54 -3.16 -11.30
CA LEU A 592 18.97 -4.18 -12.19
C LEU A 592 19.12 -3.75 -13.65
N GLN A 593 19.15 -4.71 -14.56
CA GLN A 593 19.24 -4.49 -16.00
C GLN A 593 18.11 -3.59 -16.51
N ASP A 594 16.84 -3.87 -16.12
CA ASP A 594 15.70 -3.03 -16.46
C ASP A 594 15.58 -1.89 -15.44
N SER A 595 16.05 -0.72 -15.82
CA SER A 595 16.07 0.47 -14.97
C SER A 595 14.86 1.34 -15.21
N GLU A 596 13.87 1.26 -14.33
CA GLU A 596 12.69 2.13 -14.40
C GLU A 596 12.96 3.48 -13.70
N LEU A 597 12.58 4.56 -14.40
CA LEU A 597 12.57 5.91 -13.87
C LEU A 597 11.12 6.36 -13.66
N PHE A 598 10.93 7.21 -12.66
CA PHE A 598 9.63 7.77 -12.32
C PHE A 598 9.45 9.14 -12.96
N HIS A 599 8.20 9.51 -13.18
CA HIS A 599 7.87 10.88 -13.56
C HIS A 599 8.37 11.87 -12.51
N GLY A 600 9.07 12.92 -12.95
CA GLY A 600 9.70 13.92 -12.09
C GLY A 600 10.98 14.46 -12.73
N THR A 601 11.86 15.06 -11.95
CA THR A 601 13.15 15.57 -12.41
C THR A 601 14.26 14.50 -12.34
N ILE A 602 15.39 14.75 -12.99
CA ILE A 602 16.59 13.90 -12.87
C ILE A 602 17.03 13.85 -11.40
N ARG A 603 17.03 15.01 -10.71
CA ARG A 603 17.33 15.15 -9.29
C ARG A 603 16.46 14.21 -8.45
N GLU A 604 15.15 14.33 -8.58
CA GLU A 604 14.19 13.52 -7.83
C GLU A 604 14.38 12.03 -8.09
N ASN A 605 14.68 11.64 -9.32
CA ASN A 605 14.94 10.25 -9.68
C ASN A 605 16.21 9.69 -9.06
N ILE A 606 17.26 10.46 -8.90
CA ILE A 606 18.48 10.05 -8.19
C ILE A 606 18.21 10.04 -6.68
N ALA A 607 17.58 11.09 -6.15
CA ALA A 607 17.34 11.29 -4.73
C ALA A 607 16.23 10.36 -4.15
N ILE A 608 15.51 9.59 -4.97
CA ILE A 608 14.47 8.68 -4.48
C ILE A 608 15.02 7.64 -3.49
N ALA A 609 16.30 7.28 -3.62
CA ALA A 609 16.96 6.39 -2.67
C ALA A 609 17.20 7.06 -1.31
N ASP A 610 17.49 8.37 -1.33
CA ASP A 610 17.73 9.21 -0.16
C ASP A 610 17.22 10.63 -0.42
N PRO A 611 15.94 10.92 -0.08
CA PRO A 611 15.34 12.23 -0.32
C PRO A 611 16.02 13.39 0.44
N GLY A 612 16.81 13.08 1.46
CA GLY A 612 17.58 14.06 2.23
C GLY A 612 19.01 14.29 1.76
N ALA A 613 19.43 13.62 0.67
CA ALA A 613 20.79 13.72 0.18
C ALA A 613 21.14 15.16 -0.24
N SER A 614 22.36 15.59 0.10
CA SER A 614 22.87 16.89 -0.32
C SER A 614 23.10 16.93 -1.83
N ASP A 615 23.04 18.13 -2.41
CA ASP A 615 23.36 18.35 -3.83
C ASP A 615 24.73 17.81 -4.20
N GLN A 616 25.70 17.91 -3.31
CA GLN A 616 27.04 17.40 -3.52
C GLN A 616 27.06 15.87 -3.63
N ALA A 617 26.27 15.17 -2.81
CA ALA A 617 26.13 13.72 -2.87
C ALA A 617 25.47 13.28 -4.19
N ILE A 618 24.43 13.99 -4.63
CA ILE A 618 23.76 13.74 -5.92
C ILE A 618 24.73 13.94 -7.10
N ILE A 619 25.47 15.05 -7.09
CA ILE A 619 26.47 15.35 -8.14
C ILE A 619 27.57 14.27 -8.16
N GLU A 620 28.04 13.83 -7.01
CA GLU A 620 29.08 12.81 -6.92
C GLU A 620 28.57 11.44 -7.42
N ALA A 621 27.38 11.03 -7.04
CA ALA A 621 26.75 9.82 -7.55
C ALA A 621 26.55 9.89 -9.08
N ALA A 622 26.10 11.03 -9.59
CA ALA A 622 25.95 11.29 -11.01
C ALA A 622 27.31 11.30 -11.75
N ARG A 623 28.37 11.79 -11.11
CA ARG A 623 29.71 11.76 -11.66
C ARG A 623 30.23 10.33 -11.83
N ILE A 624 30.06 9.49 -10.81
CA ILE A 624 30.51 8.09 -10.85
C ILE A 624 29.74 7.32 -11.93
N SER A 625 28.42 7.48 -11.99
CA SER A 625 27.56 6.78 -12.96
C SER A 625 27.67 7.29 -14.40
N GLY A 626 28.37 8.41 -14.65
CA GLY A 626 28.45 9.06 -15.96
C GLY A 626 27.22 9.94 -16.29
N ALA A 627 26.23 10.06 -15.40
CA ALA A 627 25.06 10.91 -15.64
C ALA A 627 25.45 12.40 -15.73
N LEU A 628 26.42 12.87 -14.93
CA LEU A 628 26.87 14.26 -14.92
C LEU A 628 27.41 14.70 -16.29
N ASP A 629 28.05 13.81 -17.06
CA ASP A 629 28.70 14.11 -18.35
C ASP A 629 27.68 14.64 -19.40
N TRP A 630 26.43 14.25 -19.31
CA TRP A 630 25.37 14.72 -20.20
C TRP A 630 24.36 15.65 -19.52
N VAL A 631 24.08 15.47 -18.22
CA VAL A 631 23.20 16.36 -17.45
C VAL A 631 23.75 17.80 -17.43
N ALA A 632 25.06 17.98 -17.29
CA ALA A 632 25.69 19.28 -17.32
C ALA A 632 25.52 20.05 -18.65
N LYS A 633 25.13 19.36 -19.72
CA LYS A 633 24.87 19.97 -21.05
C LYS A 633 23.40 20.38 -21.24
N LEU A 634 22.51 19.98 -20.32
CA LEU A 634 21.10 20.33 -20.38
C LEU A 634 20.88 21.75 -19.82
N SER A 635 19.95 22.47 -20.41
CA SER A 635 19.61 23.84 -19.98
C SER A 635 19.12 23.95 -18.54
N MET A 636 18.43 22.93 -18.05
CA MET A 636 17.90 22.85 -16.68
C MET A 636 18.73 21.92 -15.77
N GLY A 637 19.84 21.33 -16.29
CA GLY A 637 20.67 20.45 -15.51
C GLY A 637 19.90 19.31 -14.84
N PHE A 638 20.08 19.14 -13.53
CA PHE A 638 19.40 18.13 -12.72
C PHE A 638 17.88 18.36 -12.58
N ASP A 639 17.39 19.57 -12.80
CA ASP A 639 15.97 19.90 -12.70
C ASP A 639 15.20 19.64 -14.01
N THR A 640 15.89 19.04 -15.01
CA THR A 640 15.25 18.61 -16.25
C THR A 640 14.18 17.56 -15.97
N PRO A 641 12.93 17.78 -16.45
CA PRO A 641 11.83 16.86 -16.24
C PRO A 641 12.01 15.58 -17.06
N ILE A 642 11.68 14.45 -16.47
CA ILE A 642 11.64 13.11 -17.07
C ILE A 642 10.20 12.65 -17.13
N GLY A 643 9.75 12.13 -18.27
CA GLY A 643 8.45 11.50 -18.41
C GLY A 643 8.38 10.11 -17.77
N GLU A 644 7.17 9.51 -17.82
CA GLU A 644 6.95 8.15 -17.33
C GLU A 644 7.97 7.17 -17.95
N ARG A 645 8.52 6.26 -17.12
CA ARG A 645 9.54 5.26 -17.50
C ARG A 645 10.79 5.83 -18.14
N GLY A 646 11.09 7.10 -17.86
CA GLY A 646 12.28 7.74 -18.45
C GLY A 646 12.05 8.22 -19.89
N ALA A 647 10.81 8.49 -20.29
CA ALA A 647 10.51 9.07 -21.60
C ALA A 647 11.27 10.38 -21.78
N GLY A 648 11.88 10.54 -22.96
CA GLY A 648 12.77 11.66 -23.29
C GLY A 648 14.24 11.39 -23.07
N LEU A 649 14.64 10.29 -22.42
CA LEU A 649 16.02 9.88 -22.23
C LEU A 649 16.39 8.69 -23.13
N SER A 650 17.64 8.64 -23.60
CA SER A 650 18.18 7.44 -24.25
C SER A 650 18.36 6.29 -23.25
N GLY A 651 18.54 5.03 -23.71
CA GLY A 651 18.78 3.85 -22.85
C GLY A 651 19.93 4.08 -21.90
N GLY A 652 21.10 4.50 -22.42
CA GLY A 652 22.30 4.76 -21.60
C GLY A 652 22.13 5.92 -20.61
N GLN A 653 21.32 6.94 -20.96
CA GLN A 653 20.98 8.02 -20.03
C GLN A 653 20.10 7.51 -18.89
N ARG A 654 19.05 6.72 -19.18
CA ARG A 654 18.21 6.09 -18.15
C ARG A 654 19.06 5.23 -17.22
N GLN A 655 19.93 4.40 -17.80
CA GLN A 655 20.80 3.51 -17.04
C GLN A 655 21.76 4.29 -16.14
N SER A 656 22.37 5.38 -16.62
CA SER A 656 23.26 6.22 -15.81
C SER A 656 22.56 6.90 -14.63
N VAL A 657 21.28 7.35 -14.79
CA VAL A 657 20.48 7.91 -13.68
C VAL A 657 20.14 6.84 -12.67
N SER A 658 19.75 5.64 -13.11
CA SER A 658 19.46 4.52 -12.21
C SER A 658 20.71 4.04 -11.45
N LEU A 659 21.86 4.00 -12.11
CA LEU A 659 23.13 3.67 -11.46
C LEU A 659 23.51 4.75 -10.42
N ALA A 660 23.30 6.05 -10.73
CA ALA A 660 23.50 7.15 -9.76
C ALA A 660 22.62 6.95 -8.53
N ARG A 661 21.33 6.58 -8.71
CA ARG A 661 20.40 6.25 -7.62
C ARG A 661 20.97 5.16 -6.70
N THR A 662 21.54 4.10 -7.28
CA THR A 662 22.12 2.98 -6.53
C THR A 662 23.35 3.41 -5.73
N LEU A 663 24.18 4.30 -6.30
CA LEU A 663 25.43 4.76 -5.70
C LEU A 663 25.26 5.86 -4.64
N LEU A 664 24.12 6.56 -4.64
CA LEU A 664 23.86 7.74 -3.79
C LEU A 664 24.13 7.49 -2.30
N ARG A 665 23.64 6.36 -1.78
CA ARG A 665 23.81 5.97 -0.37
C ARG A 665 25.19 5.41 -0.04
N ARG A 666 26.10 5.33 -1.00
CA ARG A 666 27.42 4.74 -0.82
C ARG A 666 27.40 3.37 -0.15
N PRO A 667 26.62 2.39 -0.66
CA PRO A 667 26.43 1.10 -0.01
C PRO A 667 27.77 0.35 0.14
N ARG A 668 27.86 -0.50 1.18
CA ARG A 668 29.02 -1.39 1.42
C ARG A 668 29.10 -2.55 0.43
N VAL A 669 27.96 -2.99 -0.07
CA VAL A 669 27.84 -4.05 -1.06
C VAL A 669 27.19 -3.48 -2.31
N LEU A 670 27.83 -3.66 -3.46
CA LEU A 670 27.31 -3.26 -4.78
C LEU A 670 26.92 -4.51 -5.58
N LEU A 671 25.65 -4.62 -5.93
CA LEU A 671 25.10 -5.66 -6.79
C LEU A 671 24.71 -5.02 -8.12
N LEU A 672 25.44 -5.29 -9.18
CA LEU A 672 25.26 -4.64 -10.48
C LEU A 672 24.92 -5.68 -11.55
N ASP A 673 23.72 -5.56 -12.14
CA ASP A 673 23.26 -6.41 -13.24
C ASP A 673 23.31 -5.63 -14.55
N GLU A 674 24.26 -5.97 -15.42
CA GLU A 674 24.54 -5.33 -16.72
C GLU A 674 24.55 -3.78 -16.65
N PRO A 675 25.37 -3.14 -15.78
CA PRO A 675 25.24 -1.71 -15.46
C PRO A 675 25.57 -0.76 -16.62
N THR A 676 26.11 -1.25 -17.72
CA THR A 676 26.51 -0.43 -18.89
C THR A 676 25.94 -0.97 -20.21
N SER A 677 24.92 -1.86 -20.16
CA SER A 677 24.40 -2.56 -21.37
C SER A 677 23.96 -1.59 -22.49
N ASP A 678 23.39 -0.46 -22.13
CA ASP A 678 22.86 0.55 -23.07
C ASP A 678 23.82 1.70 -23.35
N MET A 679 25.05 1.63 -22.83
CA MET A 679 26.06 2.68 -23.00
C MET A 679 26.94 2.43 -24.22
N ASP A 680 27.41 3.51 -24.87
CA ASP A 680 28.45 3.43 -25.90
C ASP A 680 29.80 3.11 -25.28
N GLY A 681 30.72 2.55 -26.08
CA GLY A 681 32.03 2.09 -25.62
C GLY A 681 32.96 3.16 -25.04
N ARG A 682 32.72 4.46 -25.30
CA ARG A 682 33.50 5.56 -24.69
C ARG A 682 32.96 5.88 -23.31
N SER A 683 31.67 6.03 -23.20
CA SER A 683 30.94 6.24 -21.93
C SER A 683 31.17 5.08 -20.98
N GLU A 684 31.08 3.84 -21.48
CA GLU A 684 31.33 2.62 -20.73
C GLU A 684 32.73 2.62 -20.06
N ARG A 685 33.78 2.85 -20.81
CA ARG A 685 35.15 2.90 -20.27
C ARG A 685 35.32 3.97 -19.18
N SER A 686 34.69 5.14 -19.37
CA SER A 686 34.75 6.22 -18.37
C SER A 686 34.03 5.82 -17.08
N VAL A 687 32.88 5.18 -17.20
CA VAL A 687 32.10 4.69 -16.05
C VAL A 687 32.83 3.55 -15.32
N ILE A 688 33.45 2.63 -16.06
CA ILE A 688 34.25 1.54 -15.48
C ILE A 688 35.40 2.10 -14.61
N ALA A 689 36.19 3.06 -15.14
CA ALA A 689 37.28 3.65 -14.38
C ALA A 689 36.80 4.34 -13.09
N ARG A 690 35.63 5.05 -13.14
CA ARG A 690 35.05 5.70 -11.96
C ARG A 690 34.46 4.70 -10.97
N LEU A 691 33.83 3.64 -11.46
CA LEU A 691 33.30 2.56 -10.63
C LEU A 691 34.40 1.81 -9.91
N GLN A 692 35.53 1.58 -10.57
CA GLN A 692 36.70 0.94 -9.96
C GLN A 692 37.16 1.70 -8.72
N ALA A 693 37.36 3.02 -8.84
CA ALA A 693 37.73 3.85 -7.71
C ALA A 693 36.61 3.90 -6.63
N ALA A 694 35.35 3.92 -7.04
CA ALA A 694 34.22 3.97 -6.11
C ALA A 694 33.94 2.65 -5.40
N SER A 695 34.40 1.52 -5.94
CA SER A 695 34.21 0.17 -5.35
C SER A 695 35.36 -0.25 -4.44
N GLU A 696 36.45 0.50 -4.34
CA GLU A 696 37.54 0.20 -3.43
C GLU A 696 37.06 0.03 -1.98
N GLY A 697 37.43 -1.08 -1.34
CA GLY A 697 37.03 -1.41 0.03
C GLY A 697 35.56 -1.80 0.19
N ARG A 698 34.82 -2.03 -0.93
CA ARG A 698 33.41 -2.50 -0.93
C ARG A 698 33.32 -3.85 -1.60
N THR A 699 32.35 -4.64 -1.22
CA THR A 699 32.06 -5.91 -1.92
C THR A 699 31.31 -5.60 -3.22
N LEU A 700 31.81 -6.13 -4.35
CA LEU A 700 31.20 -5.96 -5.67
C LEU A 700 30.76 -7.31 -6.23
N VAL A 701 29.49 -7.46 -6.55
CA VAL A 701 28.97 -8.59 -7.32
C VAL A 701 28.42 -8.08 -8.64
N LEU A 702 29.07 -8.44 -9.72
CA LEU A 702 28.78 -7.98 -11.06
C LEU A 702 28.18 -9.11 -11.90
N VAL A 703 27.05 -8.89 -12.53
CA VAL A 703 26.55 -9.78 -13.60
C VAL A 703 26.81 -9.09 -14.92
N THR A 704 27.54 -9.74 -15.83
CA THR A 704 27.81 -9.15 -17.13
C THR A 704 28.16 -10.18 -18.20
N HIS A 705 27.89 -9.80 -19.45
CA HIS A 705 28.37 -10.47 -20.65
C HIS A 705 29.43 -9.63 -21.39
N ARG A 706 29.77 -8.43 -20.87
CA ARG A 706 30.72 -7.49 -21.51
C ARG A 706 32.13 -7.70 -20.96
N PRO A 707 33.12 -8.00 -21.82
CA PRO A 707 34.51 -8.21 -21.39
C PRO A 707 35.13 -7.01 -20.67
N ALA A 708 34.75 -5.76 -21.06
CA ALA A 708 35.28 -4.55 -20.44
C ALA A 708 34.96 -4.45 -18.95
N LEU A 709 33.77 -4.87 -18.53
CA LEU A 709 33.37 -4.85 -17.12
C LEU A 709 34.13 -5.88 -16.26
N LEU A 710 34.73 -6.90 -16.86
CA LEU A 710 35.56 -7.87 -16.14
C LEU A 710 36.89 -7.24 -15.62
N GLU A 711 37.24 -6.04 -16.04
CA GLU A 711 38.35 -5.30 -15.46
C GLU A 711 38.12 -4.96 -13.98
N LEU A 712 36.85 -4.83 -13.57
CA LEU A 712 36.44 -4.50 -12.21
C LEU A 712 36.56 -5.65 -11.22
N VAL A 713 36.77 -6.88 -11.65
CA VAL A 713 36.66 -8.08 -10.80
C VAL A 713 37.94 -8.93 -10.78
N ASP A 714 38.13 -9.63 -9.69
CA ASP A 714 39.28 -10.53 -9.47
C ASP A 714 38.91 -12.01 -9.56
N ARG A 715 37.60 -12.33 -9.38
CA ARG A 715 37.10 -13.70 -9.37
C ARG A 715 35.88 -13.82 -10.29
N ILE A 716 35.81 -14.93 -10.99
CA ILE A 716 34.71 -15.22 -11.91
C ILE A 716 34.05 -16.53 -11.49
N ILE A 717 32.71 -16.50 -11.47
CA ILE A 717 31.86 -17.64 -11.18
C ILE A 717 30.98 -17.89 -12.40
N ILE A 718 31.07 -19.09 -12.95
CA ILE A 718 30.28 -19.52 -14.12
C ILE A 718 29.06 -20.27 -13.61
N LEU A 719 27.85 -19.77 -14.02
CA LEU A 719 26.57 -20.37 -13.69
C LEU A 719 25.92 -21.02 -14.91
N GLU A 720 25.41 -22.23 -14.74
CA GLU A 720 24.61 -22.93 -15.74
C GLU A 720 23.50 -23.73 -15.05
N GLY A 721 22.25 -23.60 -15.53
CA GLY A 721 21.11 -24.30 -14.99
C GLY A 721 20.88 -24.11 -13.47
N GLY A 722 21.26 -22.95 -12.94
CA GLY A 722 21.10 -22.63 -11.51
C GLY A 722 22.20 -23.20 -10.61
N ARG A 723 23.29 -23.74 -11.17
CA ARG A 723 24.42 -24.29 -10.42
C ARG A 723 25.71 -23.59 -10.77
N ILE A 724 26.67 -23.63 -9.86
CA ILE A 724 28.04 -23.16 -10.11
C ILE A 724 28.77 -24.28 -10.86
N ILE A 725 29.26 -23.98 -12.05
CA ILE A 725 30.06 -24.91 -12.87
C ILE A 725 31.54 -24.66 -12.64
N GLU A 726 31.93 -23.42 -12.49
CA GLU A 726 33.32 -23.05 -12.25
C GLU A 726 33.38 -21.83 -11.33
N ASP A 727 34.40 -21.80 -10.47
CA ASP A 727 34.67 -20.72 -9.52
C ASP A 727 36.19 -20.57 -9.36
N GLY A 728 36.70 -19.41 -9.72
CA GLY A 728 38.14 -19.23 -9.68
C GLY A 728 38.60 -17.80 -9.98
N ARG A 729 39.90 -17.55 -9.86
CA ARG A 729 40.49 -16.29 -10.24
C ARG A 729 40.27 -16.02 -11.72
N LYS A 730 39.99 -14.76 -12.03
CA LYS A 730 39.66 -14.23 -13.37
C LYS A 730 40.57 -14.81 -14.45
N ASP A 731 41.90 -14.73 -14.23
CA ASP A 731 42.89 -15.10 -15.24
C ASP A 731 42.77 -16.57 -15.64
N LYS A 732 42.63 -17.46 -14.64
CA LYS A 732 42.47 -18.91 -14.85
C LYS A 732 41.18 -19.22 -15.59
N VAL A 733 40.04 -18.66 -15.14
CA VAL A 733 38.73 -18.96 -15.73
C VAL A 733 38.69 -18.45 -17.18
N LEU A 734 39.20 -17.26 -17.47
CA LEU A 734 39.26 -16.72 -18.83
C LEU A 734 40.18 -17.56 -19.76
N GLU A 735 41.31 -18.08 -19.24
CA GLU A 735 42.19 -18.96 -20.01
C GLU A 735 41.49 -20.30 -20.36
N GLN A 736 40.79 -20.90 -19.41
CA GLN A 736 39.98 -22.10 -19.60
C GLN A 736 38.86 -21.87 -20.62
N MET A 737 38.14 -20.78 -20.51
CA MET A 737 37.07 -20.40 -21.47
C MET A 737 37.64 -20.25 -22.90
N ARG A 738 38.81 -19.58 -23.06
CA ARG A 738 39.46 -19.46 -24.35
C ARG A 738 39.89 -20.80 -24.94
N ALA A 739 40.43 -21.67 -24.07
CA ALA A 739 40.82 -23.02 -24.49
C ALA A 739 39.64 -23.89 -24.92
N LEU A 740 38.52 -23.80 -24.19
CA LEU A 740 37.27 -24.50 -24.57
C LEU A 740 36.70 -23.98 -25.86
N SER A 741 36.62 -22.67 -26.03
CA SER A 741 36.14 -22.03 -27.27
C SER A 741 37.01 -22.41 -28.47
N ALA A 742 38.36 -22.45 -28.31
CA ALA A 742 39.27 -22.89 -29.36
C ALA A 742 39.04 -24.33 -29.74
N ARG A 743 38.83 -25.24 -28.76
CA ARG A 743 38.51 -26.65 -29.01
C ARG A 743 37.16 -26.85 -29.73
N GLN A 744 36.15 -26.07 -29.34
CA GLN A 744 34.82 -26.07 -30.01
C GLN A 744 34.90 -25.56 -31.44
N ALA A 745 35.67 -24.50 -31.68
CA ALA A 745 35.88 -23.95 -33.00
C ALA A 745 36.65 -24.98 -33.90
N GLN A 746 37.66 -25.65 -33.38
CA GLN A 746 38.35 -26.74 -34.07
C GLN A 746 37.45 -27.93 -34.38
N ALA A 747 36.59 -28.33 -33.43
CA ALA A 747 35.63 -29.40 -33.65
C ALA A 747 34.54 -29.03 -34.68
N ALA A 748 34.09 -27.76 -34.69
CA ALA A 748 33.15 -27.26 -35.70
C ALA A 748 33.74 -27.21 -37.09
N THR A 749 35.06 -26.84 -37.22
CA THR A 749 35.79 -26.80 -38.48
C THR A 749 36.02 -28.22 -38.99
N ALA A 750 36.42 -29.17 -38.11
CA ALA A 750 36.58 -30.58 -38.47
C ALA A 750 35.24 -31.21 -38.92
N SER A 751 34.11 -30.86 -38.30
CA SER A 751 32.77 -31.32 -38.72
C SER A 751 32.29 -30.71 -40.06
N GLN A 752 32.84 -29.57 -40.48
CA GLN A 752 32.57 -28.99 -41.80
C GLN A 752 33.46 -29.60 -42.87
N GLU A 753 34.72 -29.97 -42.55
CA GLU A 753 35.61 -30.64 -43.50
C GLU A 753 35.17 -32.12 -43.81
N ASP A 754 34.53 -32.80 -42.89
CA ASP A 754 33.95 -34.16 -43.13
C ASP A 754 32.63 -34.16 -43.95
N ARG A 755 32.03 -33.03 -44.20
CA ARG A 755 30.94 -32.89 -45.20
C ARG A 755 31.56 -32.74 -46.59
N LYS A 756 31.99 -33.87 -47.17
CA LYS A 756 32.28 -33.96 -48.58
C LYS A 756 31.11 -33.39 -49.40
N PRO A 757 31.37 -32.52 -50.37
CA PRO A 757 30.30 -32.01 -51.25
C PRO A 757 29.59 -33.17 -51.92
N ASN A 758 28.29 -33.22 -51.80
CA ASN A 758 27.46 -34.18 -52.52
C ASN A 758 27.81 -34.12 -54.04
N PRO A 759 28.02 -35.24 -54.72
CA PRO A 759 28.27 -35.21 -56.17
C PRO A 759 27.04 -34.53 -56.87
N PRO A 760 27.30 -33.79 -57.93
CA PRO A 760 26.24 -33.09 -58.66
C PRO A 760 25.17 -34.07 -59.07
N ALA A 761 23.91 -33.74 -58.81
CA ALA A 761 22.73 -34.52 -59.19
C ALA A 761 22.77 -34.77 -60.70
N GLN A 762 22.81 -36.07 -61.08
CA GLN A 762 22.65 -36.47 -62.46
C GLN A 762 21.23 -36.12 -62.92
N ASP A 763 21.16 -35.49 -64.12
CA ASP A 763 19.93 -35.11 -64.83
C ASP A 763 18.87 -36.18 -64.82
N LEU A 764 17.75 -35.96 -64.17
CA LEU A 764 16.53 -36.70 -64.31
C LEU A 764 15.74 -36.11 -65.53
N PRO A 765 15.21 -36.92 -66.41
CA PRO A 765 14.48 -36.45 -67.61
C PRO A 765 13.14 -35.76 -67.21
N PRO A 766 12.62 -34.85 -68.04
CA PRO A 766 11.47 -34.01 -67.66
C PRO A 766 10.19 -34.83 -67.60
N ALA A 767 9.56 -34.87 -66.44
CA ALA A 767 8.25 -35.50 -66.23
C ALA A 767 7.15 -34.75 -66.98
N ALA A 768 6.45 -35.49 -67.78
CA ALA A 768 5.35 -35.06 -68.64
C ALA A 768 4.25 -34.28 -67.88
N LYS A 769 3.78 -33.20 -68.49
CA LYS A 769 2.58 -32.45 -68.10
C LYS A 769 1.36 -33.40 -68.02
N ARG A 770 0.89 -33.66 -66.80
CA ARG A 770 -0.46 -34.21 -66.57
C ARG A 770 -1.43 -33.02 -66.33
N SER A 771 -2.50 -33.07 -67.09
CA SER A 771 -3.52 -32.07 -67.32
C SER A 771 -4.34 -31.75 -66.02
N ALA A 772 -4.82 -30.54 -66.00
CA ALA A 772 -5.63 -29.90 -64.94
C ALA A 772 -7.13 -30.38 -64.92
N ALA A 773 -7.38 -31.68 -65.12
CA ALA A 773 -8.75 -32.21 -65.21
C ALA A 773 -9.22 -33.07 -64.02
N GLU A 774 -8.39 -33.38 -63.00
CA GLU A 774 -8.78 -34.28 -61.87
C GLU A 774 -8.88 -33.64 -60.50
N ARG A 775 -9.03 -32.32 -60.40
CA ARG A 775 -9.24 -31.62 -59.13
C ARG A 775 -10.67 -31.10 -58.89
N LYS A 776 -11.69 -31.66 -59.49
CA LYS A 776 -13.09 -31.23 -59.35
C LYS A 776 -14.06 -32.26 -58.76
N VAL A 777 -13.59 -33.36 -58.14
CA VAL A 777 -14.50 -34.40 -57.60
C VAL A 777 -14.23 -34.74 -56.09
N ALA A 778 -13.45 -33.97 -55.39
CA ALA A 778 -13.23 -34.24 -53.93
C ALA A 778 -13.65 -33.09 -53.03
N GLY A 779 -14.65 -32.28 -53.42
CA GLY A 779 -15.09 -31.10 -52.64
C GLY A 779 -16.56 -31.07 -52.25
N ALA A 780 -17.27 -32.22 -52.24
CA ALA A 780 -18.68 -32.22 -51.87
C ALA A 780 -19.05 -33.40 -50.99
N ALA A 781 -18.52 -33.45 -49.74
CA ALA A 781 -19.06 -34.30 -48.68
C ALA A 781 -18.43 -33.92 -47.31
N ARG A 782 -18.79 -32.76 -46.74
CA ARG A 782 -18.66 -32.42 -45.31
C ARG A 782 -19.42 -31.13 -44.99
N HIS A 783 -20.74 -31.17 -45.19
CA HIS A 783 -21.70 -30.35 -44.47
C HIS A 783 -22.85 -31.27 -44.09
N GLU A 784 -22.80 -31.81 -42.88
CA GLU A 784 -23.91 -32.35 -42.07
C GLU A 784 -23.28 -33.26 -40.99
N ARG A 785 -22.93 -32.64 -39.88
CA ARG A 785 -23.25 -33.11 -38.50
C ARG A 785 -22.74 -32.09 -37.47
#